data_147cba9888ee471f90e7e111221b7dc2
#
_entry.id   147cba9888ee471f90e7e111221b7dc2
#
_cell.length_a   1.000
_cell.length_b   1.000
_cell.length_c   1.000
_cell.angle_alpha   90.00
_cell.angle_beta   90.00
_cell.angle_gamma   90.00
#
_symmetry.space_group_name_H-M   'P 1'
#
loop_
_entity.id
_entity.type
_entity.pdbx_description
1 polymer ?
#
loop_
_entity_poly.entity_id
_entity_poly.type
_entity_poly.pdbx_seq_one_letter_code
_entity_poly.pdbx_strand_id
1 'polypeptide(L)'
;MRRVKIMVILNLGGRRRTRTERIEAACGEAAGKAPWWALPFASSRLPRGWIFCGAALAVLRLGGVAEAAEPPELPPASDRSLLSADRWIAWNPGLMASGGIPNRTTIYRTLSPSGADDTGAIQAALGAAPAGQVVMLGPGTFIVSEPLLISRPVTLRGSGAGTTRLVKPNGARARTSAVIAGTMGIRTPVDPGSYSYDPKPVIIVGPSRWNNGPDSTASQNLTADGVQGATTITVAGTANFKVGDFVLLDETSGASWQATPAGFPEAAKVWQGDRVAWNMHHPVQPGDDNGGSSAAGPYDQTPGVLPKSMSWFARTDRATAEIKQIVAVSPTTVTFTSPLTISYRVSHQAQLTPYSTDPNSGGHAANNRDIHIANAGVEHLSILGGADGALRFEAAAYSWAKSIEVTQWLGEGVAINNSFRIELRDSYIHAGSWPQPGGAGYAISLALGSSEVLVENNILVDVCKTMVFRSAGAGTVVGYNYADDSFDFDNPGWVEVGINASHMAGSHHVLFEGNLSHNADSDYTHGNAIYLTFFRNHLTGQRQRFVDRSGIRTVGLAYGSWWDSFVGNVLGRPGRMGGWVYDDPSMRANVARWGQGGAGNIWMLGYDPERWTMAPDPKTLATVIRGGNFDYLTNQVVWTDGLPAQPLPASLYLRAKPGFFGDHRWPWVDSVAETKLHVLPAKARLDAGAPFAAAPRATQ
;
A
#
# COMPACT_ATOMS: atom_id res chain seq x y z
N MET A 1 -7.52 19.30 46.24
CA MET A 1 -8.79 18.59 46.06
C MET A 1 -9.82 19.52 45.46
N ARG A 2 -10.03 19.48 44.18
CA ARG A 2 -11.25 19.98 43.52
C ARG A 2 -11.34 19.22 42.19
N ARG A 3 -12.33 18.35 42.10
CA ARG A 3 -12.70 17.64 40.89
C ARG A 3 -13.40 18.62 39.96
N VAL A 4 -12.90 18.80 38.75
CA VAL A 4 -13.63 19.44 37.67
C VAL A 4 -14.21 18.33 36.81
N LYS A 5 -15.52 18.21 36.81
CA LYS A 5 -16.26 17.40 35.83
C LYS A 5 -16.45 18.25 34.57
N ILE A 6 -15.92 17.75 33.47
CA ILE A 6 -16.28 18.30 32.15
C ILE A 6 -17.48 17.49 31.67
N MET A 7 -18.57 18.21 31.46
CA MET A 7 -19.83 17.69 30.98
C MET A 7 -19.89 17.96 29.47
N VAL A 8 -19.90 16.89 28.69
CA VAL A 8 -20.15 16.97 27.25
C VAL A 8 -21.66 17.03 27.05
N ILE A 9 -22.15 18.15 26.57
CA ILE A 9 -23.55 18.31 26.20
C ILE A 9 -23.70 17.92 24.72
N LEU A 10 -24.30 16.77 24.50
CA LEU A 10 -24.84 16.39 23.19
C LEU A 10 -26.24 16.98 23.05
N ASN A 11 -26.40 17.90 22.15
CA ASN A 11 -27.70 18.52 21.87
C ASN A 11 -28.41 17.70 20.77
N LEU A 12 -29.31 16.82 21.16
CA LEU A 12 -30.23 16.14 20.27
C LEU A 12 -31.60 16.82 20.35
N GLY A 13 -31.85 17.71 19.41
CA GLY A 13 -33.17 18.34 19.22
C GLY A 13 -34.17 17.36 18.65
N GLY A 14 -35.29 17.22 19.36
CA GLY A 14 -36.26 16.20 19.28
C GLY A 14 -37.24 16.19 18.11
N ARG A 15 -37.89 15.06 17.98
CA ARG A 15 -39.36 14.93 17.98
C ARG A 15 -39.78 13.48 18.09
N ARG A 16 -40.45 13.16 19.21
CA ARG A 16 -41.19 11.89 19.43
C ARG A 16 -42.37 11.82 18.47
N ARG A 17 -42.58 10.67 17.87
CA ARG A 17 -43.91 10.09 17.66
C ARG A 17 -43.86 8.59 17.82
N THR A 18 -44.52 8.11 18.83
CA THR A 18 -44.91 6.73 19.10
C THR A 18 -45.98 6.30 18.12
N ARG A 19 -45.84 5.11 17.54
CA ARG A 19 -47.01 4.24 17.20
C ARG A 19 -46.56 2.80 17.10
N THR A 20 -47.04 2.04 18.08
CA THR A 20 -47.02 0.58 18.12
C THR A 20 -48.21 0.10 17.29
N GLU A 21 -48.02 -0.82 16.39
CA GLU A 21 -49.06 -1.76 15.94
C GLU A 21 -48.42 -3.08 15.54
N ARG A 22 -48.82 -4.13 16.29
CA ARG A 22 -48.67 -5.54 15.95
C ARG A 22 -49.64 -5.88 14.84
N ILE A 23 -49.26 -6.74 13.93
CA ILE A 23 -50.18 -7.65 13.24
C ILE A 23 -49.53 -9.01 13.14
N GLU A 24 -50.26 -9.98 13.66
CA GLU A 24 -50.00 -11.41 13.66
C GLU A 24 -50.35 -12.07 12.32
N ALA A 25 -49.78 -13.22 12.16
CA ALA A 25 -49.89 -14.28 11.20
C ALA A 25 -51.25 -14.52 10.52
N ALA A 26 -51.18 -14.99 9.26
CA ALA A 26 -52.09 -16.03 8.77
C ALA A 26 -51.40 -16.86 7.69
N CYS A 27 -51.30 -18.14 7.95
CA CYS A 27 -51.00 -19.22 7.00
C CYS A 27 -52.17 -19.41 6.00
N GLY A 28 -51.84 -19.84 4.77
CA GLY A 28 -52.85 -20.31 3.82
C GLY A 28 -52.18 -21.11 2.68
N GLU A 29 -52.37 -22.41 2.74
CA GLU A 29 -52.02 -23.41 1.73
C GLU A 29 -52.91 -23.31 0.48
N ALA A 30 -52.34 -23.67 -0.68
CA ALA A 30 -52.94 -24.53 -1.73
C ALA A 30 -51.96 -24.62 -2.91
N ALA A 31 -51.31 -25.69 -3.12
CA ALA A 31 -51.60 -26.91 -3.88
C ALA A 31 -51.92 -26.72 -5.38
N GLY A 32 -51.04 -27.26 -6.21
CA GLY A 32 -51.43 -28.04 -7.33
C GLY A 32 -51.01 -27.67 -8.74
N LYS A 33 -50.11 -28.47 -9.26
CA LYS A 33 -50.08 -29.18 -10.55
C LYS A 33 -48.97 -28.86 -11.54
N ALA A 34 -48.10 -29.82 -11.68
CA ALA A 34 -47.28 -30.12 -12.87
C ALA A 34 -48.17 -30.93 -13.88
N PRO A 35 -47.68 -31.48 -14.98
CA PRO A 35 -46.56 -31.16 -15.91
C PRO A 35 -47.04 -31.27 -17.38
N TRP A 36 -46.21 -30.96 -18.38
CA TRP A 36 -46.32 -31.58 -19.71
C TRP A 36 -44.97 -31.82 -20.37
N TRP A 37 -44.78 -33.07 -20.73
CA TRP A 37 -43.84 -33.84 -21.48
C TRP A 37 -43.76 -33.40 -22.97
N ALA A 38 -42.66 -33.51 -23.62
CA ALA A 38 -41.88 -34.53 -24.29
C ALA A 38 -41.82 -34.30 -25.84
N LEU A 39 -40.60 -34.27 -26.33
CA LEU A 39 -39.98 -34.85 -27.53
C LEU A 39 -40.75 -34.80 -28.89
N PRO A 40 -40.08 -34.90 -30.10
CA PRO A 40 -39.03 -35.84 -30.37
C PRO A 40 -37.86 -35.39 -31.32
N PHE A 41 -36.87 -36.28 -31.36
CA PHE A 41 -35.78 -36.42 -32.32
C PHE A 41 -36.17 -36.43 -33.79
N ALA A 42 -35.31 -35.92 -34.66
CA ALA A 42 -35.16 -36.39 -36.03
C ALA A 42 -33.72 -36.30 -36.50
N SER A 43 -33.18 -37.46 -36.80
CA SER A 43 -31.90 -37.75 -37.41
C SER A 43 -31.94 -37.54 -38.90
N SER A 44 -30.91 -37.00 -39.54
CA SER A 44 -30.58 -37.33 -40.91
C SER A 44 -29.09 -37.10 -41.24
N ARG A 45 -28.60 -38.06 -41.90
CA ARG A 45 -27.28 -38.56 -42.34
C ARG A 45 -26.46 -37.58 -43.18
N LEU A 46 -25.14 -37.73 -43.05
CA LEU A 46 -24.07 -37.26 -43.92
C LEU A 46 -24.19 -37.74 -45.41
N PRO A 47 -23.49 -37.08 -46.33
CA PRO A 47 -22.48 -37.83 -47.10
C PRO A 47 -21.09 -37.16 -47.19
N ARG A 48 -20.13 -38.02 -47.36
CA ARG A 48 -18.69 -37.79 -47.55
C ARG A 48 -18.42 -37.14 -48.92
N GLY A 49 -17.48 -36.21 -48.98
CA GLY A 49 -16.80 -35.80 -50.21
C GLY A 49 -15.46 -35.15 -49.88
N TRP A 50 -14.39 -35.80 -50.23
CA TRP A 50 -13.01 -35.35 -50.14
C TRP A 50 -12.70 -34.32 -51.23
N ILE A 51 -12.14 -33.17 -50.93
CA ILE A 51 -11.26 -32.42 -51.81
C ILE A 51 -10.13 -31.85 -50.95
N PHE A 52 -8.91 -32.28 -51.23
CA PHE A 52 -7.68 -31.65 -50.77
C PHE A 52 -7.48 -30.32 -51.52
N CYS A 53 -7.32 -29.22 -50.80
CA CYS A 53 -6.67 -28.03 -51.32
C CYS A 53 -5.76 -27.50 -50.22
N GLY A 54 -4.47 -27.55 -50.50
CA GLY A 54 -3.45 -26.99 -49.62
C GLY A 54 -3.61 -25.46 -49.52
N ALA A 55 -3.70 -24.98 -48.30
CA ALA A 55 -3.53 -23.59 -47.98
C ALA A 55 -2.37 -23.45 -47.00
N ALA A 56 -1.39 -22.68 -47.42
CA ALA A 56 -0.22 -22.34 -46.65
C ALA A 56 -0.62 -21.70 -45.30
N LEU A 57 -0.16 -22.29 -44.23
CA LEU A 57 -0.23 -21.68 -42.90
C LEU A 57 0.73 -20.48 -42.87
N ALA A 58 0.19 -19.30 -43.06
CA ALA A 58 0.87 -18.08 -42.64
C ALA A 58 0.77 -18.02 -41.12
N VAL A 59 1.82 -18.42 -40.41
CA VAL A 59 1.97 -18.22 -38.98
C VAL A 59 2.16 -16.72 -38.78
N LEU A 60 1.06 -16.03 -38.48
CA LEU A 60 1.13 -14.72 -37.85
C LEU A 60 1.73 -14.94 -36.43
N ARG A 61 2.98 -14.60 -36.25
CA ARG A 61 3.59 -14.38 -34.95
C ARG A 61 2.89 -13.17 -34.30
N LEU A 62 1.82 -13.42 -33.59
CA LEU A 62 1.23 -12.46 -32.66
C LEU A 62 1.99 -12.60 -31.34
N GLY A 63 2.60 -11.48 -30.94
CA GLY A 63 3.00 -11.22 -29.58
C GLY A 63 4.14 -12.08 -29.07
N GLY A 64 5.33 -11.46 -28.94
CA GLY A 64 6.43 -12.08 -28.22
C GLY A 64 5.95 -12.56 -26.86
N VAL A 65 6.01 -13.86 -26.65
CA VAL A 65 6.05 -14.45 -25.32
C VAL A 65 7.27 -13.80 -24.69
N ALA A 66 7.08 -12.96 -23.67
CA ALA A 66 8.20 -12.49 -22.88
C ALA A 66 8.88 -13.76 -22.38
N GLU A 67 10.09 -14.00 -22.82
CA GLU A 67 10.97 -15.02 -22.29
C GLU A 67 10.95 -14.82 -20.77
N ALA A 68 10.60 -15.86 -20.01
CA ALA A 68 10.53 -15.76 -18.57
C ALA A 68 11.91 -15.25 -18.13
N ALA A 69 11.94 -14.05 -17.58
CA ALA A 69 13.18 -13.49 -17.06
C ALA A 69 13.76 -14.52 -16.11
N GLU A 70 15.03 -14.84 -16.27
CA GLU A 70 15.72 -15.72 -15.32
C GLU A 70 15.43 -15.20 -13.91
N PRO A 71 15.11 -16.10 -12.97
CA PRO A 71 14.87 -15.68 -11.59
C PRO A 71 16.07 -14.82 -11.16
N PRO A 72 15.84 -13.69 -10.49
CA PRO A 72 16.93 -12.81 -10.10
C PRO A 72 17.96 -13.63 -9.35
N GLU A 73 19.20 -13.62 -9.82
CA GLU A 73 20.28 -14.25 -9.10
C GLU A 73 20.27 -13.74 -7.67
N LEU A 74 20.21 -14.67 -6.74
CA LEU A 74 20.28 -14.33 -5.32
C LEU A 74 21.54 -13.49 -5.08
N PRO A 75 21.49 -12.45 -4.24
CA PRO A 75 22.69 -11.73 -3.85
C PRO A 75 23.78 -12.70 -3.38
N PRO A 76 25.04 -12.30 -3.44
CA PRO A 76 26.15 -13.12 -2.94
C PRO A 76 25.85 -13.70 -1.56
N ALA A 77 26.33 -14.89 -1.27
CA ALA A 77 26.08 -15.56 0.01
C ALA A 77 26.50 -14.70 1.23
N SER A 78 27.48 -13.81 1.06
CA SER A 78 27.89 -12.81 2.05
C SER A 78 26.75 -11.85 2.45
N ASP A 79 25.89 -11.49 1.53
CA ASP A 79 24.82 -10.53 1.79
C ASP A 79 23.64 -11.14 2.54
N ARG A 80 23.51 -12.48 2.47
CA ARG A 80 22.50 -13.23 3.20
C ARG A 80 22.83 -13.46 4.68
N SER A 81 24.06 -13.18 5.09
CA SER A 81 24.45 -13.30 6.50
C SER A 81 23.93 -12.14 7.38
N LEU A 82 23.42 -11.07 6.78
CA LEU A 82 22.84 -9.92 7.49
C LEU A 82 21.44 -10.18 8.03
N LEU A 83 20.70 -11.03 7.36
CA LEU A 83 19.32 -11.38 7.72
C LEU A 83 19.20 -12.91 7.80
N SER A 84 18.46 -13.41 8.76
CA SER A 84 18.11 -14.83 8.80
C SER A 84 17.24 -15.21 7.59
N ALA A 85 17.22 -16.50 7.27
CA ALA A 85 16.55 -17.01 6.07
C ALA A 85 15.04 -16.70 6.05
N ASP A 86 14.40 -16.59 7.21
CA ASP A 86 13.00 -16.23 7.36
C ASP A 86 12.71 -14.74 7.14
N ARG A 87 13.72 -13.88 7.22
CA ARG A 87 13.60 -12.42 7.01
C ARG A 87 14.06 -11.97 5.64
N TRP A 88 14.88 -12.79 4.99
CA TRP A 88 15.45 -12.45 3.70
C TRP A 88 14.61 -12.99 2.56
N ILE A 89 14.29 -12.13 1.59
CA ILE A 89 13.71 -12.51 0.31
C ILE A 89 14.47 -11.85 -0.84
N ALA A 90 14.32 -12.37 -2.05
CA ALA A 90 14.84 -11.70 -3.25
C ALA A 90 13.87 -10.58 -3.66
N TRP A 91 14.06 -9.37 -3.14
CA TRP A 91 13.22 -8.23 -3.52
C TRP A 91 13.42 -7.87 -4.99
N ASN A 92 12.35 -7.96 -5.78
CA ASN A 92 12.30 -7.61 -7.19
C ASN A 92 10.96 -6.94 -7.54
N PRO A 93 10.68 -5.76 -6.94
CA PRO A 93 9.38 -5.12 -6.98
C PRO A 93 9.13 -4.35 -8.28
N GLY A 94 7.89 -3.94 -8.48
CA GLY A 94 7.49 -3.08 -9.59
C GLY A 94 7.76 -3.72 -10.95
N LEU A 95 8.20 -2.91 -11.88
CA LEU A 95 8.50 -3.33 -13.25
C LEU A 95 9.97 -3.77 -13.44
N MET A 96 10.76 -3.88 -12.37
CA MET A 96 12.19 -4.22 -12.47
C MET A 96 12.43 -5.53 -13.23
N ALA A 97 11.67 -6.58 -12.91
CA ALA A 97 11.77 -7.87 -13.60
C ALA A 97 11.33 -7.82 -15.08
N SER A 98 10.61 -6.78 -15.47
CA SER A 98 10.11 -6.58 -16.83
C SER A 98 10.94 -5.56 -17.63
N GLY A 99 12.12 -5.19 -17.14
CA GLY A 99 13.00 -4.21 -17.79
C GLY A 99 12.66 -2.74 -17.46
N GLY A 100 11.84 -2.50 -16.44
CA GLY A 100 11.44 -1.17 -15.97
C GLY A 100 10.24 -0.58 -16.73
N ILE A 101 9.93 0.68 -16.41
CA ILE A 101 8.81 1.40 -17.03
C ILE A 101 9.06 1.58 -18.53
N PRO A 102 8.12 1.12 -19.41
CA PRO A 102 8.31 1.19 -20.84
C PRO A 102 8.33 2.64 -21.36
N ASN A 103 9.28 2.97 -22.21
CA ASN A 103 9.33 4.27 -22.88
C ASN A 103 8.36 4.31 -24.08
N ARG A 104 7.13 4.73 -23.85
CA ARG A 104 6.10 4.85 -24.87
C ARG A 104 6.23 6.18 -25.63
N THR A 105 6.47 6.11 -26.94
CA THR A 105 6.70 7.29 -27.77
C THR A 105 5.56 7.59 -28.75
N THR A 106 4.71 6.60 -29.03
CA THR A 106 3.59 6.76 -29.97
C THR A 106 2.42 7.47 -29.27
N ILE A 107 2.14 8.69 -29.70
CA ILE A 107 1.01 9.49 -29.21
C ILE A 107 -0.22 9.16 -30.06
N TYR A 108 -1.28 8.64 -29.41
CA TYR A 108 -2.57 8.41 -30.07
C TYR A 108 -3.29 9.73 -30.34
N ARG A 109 -3.37 10.59 -29.33
CA ARG A 109 -4.04 11.89 -29.41
C ARG A 109 -3.46 12.86 -28.39
N THR A 110 -3.35 14.12 -28.78
CA THR A 110 -3.08 15.24 -27.88
C THR A 110 -4.37 16.02 -27.65
N LEU A 111 -4.67 16.32 -26.39
CA LEU A 111 -5.81 17.13 -25.97
C LEU A 111 -5.32 18.45 -25.38
N SER A 112 -6.11 19.52 -25.60
CA SER A 112 -5.94 20.82 -24.93
C SER A 112 -7.11 21.06 -23.99
N PRO A 113 -6.90 21.80 -22.87
CA PRO A 113 -8.00 22.08 -21.96
C PRO A 113 -9.07 22.93 -22.64
N SER A 114 -10.34 22.59 -22.40
CA SER A 114 -11.48 23.29 -23.02
C SER A 114 -11.89 24.57 -22.26
N GLY A 115 -11.45 24.73 -21.01
CA GLY A 115 -11.94 25.75 -20.10
C GLY A 115 -13.26 25.38 -19.41
N ALA A 116 -13.80 24.21 -19.71
CA ALA A 116 -14.99 23.61 -19.10
C ALA A 116 -14.67 22.19 -18.62
N ASP A 117 -15.67 21.31 -18.47
CA ASP A 117 -15.46 19.92 -18.08
C ASP A 117 -14.83 19.12 -19.23
N ASP A 118 -13.62 18.64 -19.02
CA ASP A 118 -12.83 17.84 -19.99
C ASP A 118 -13.00 16.32 -19.80
N THR A 119 -13.77 15.87 -18.81
CA THR A 119 -13.93 14.45 -18.45
C THR A 119 -14.26 13.60 -19.66
N GLY A 120 -15.29 13.98 -20.41
CA GLY A 120 -15.77 13.20 -21.56
C GLY A 120 -14.74 13.09 -22.67
N ALA A 121 -14.01 14.18 -22.97
CA ALA A 121 -13.00 14.20 -24.03
C ALA A 121 -11.79 13.31 -23.67
N ILE A 122 -11.31 13.40 -22.43
CA ILE A 122 -10.19 12.58 -21.96
C ILE A 122 -10.61 11.10 -21.89
N GLN A 123 -11.80 10.81 -21.34
CA GLN A 123 -12.28 9.44 -21.20
C GLN A 123 -12.49 8.77 -22.59
N ALA A 124 -13.03 9.49 -23.56
CA ALA A 124 -13.16 8.99 -24.93
C ALA A 124 -11.80 8.68 -25.56
N ALA A 125 -10.80 9.53 -25.35
CA ALA A 125 -9.45 9.28 -25.86
C ALA A 125 -8.80 8.05 -25.18
N LEU A 126 -8.93 7.89 -23.85
CA LEU A 126 -8.44 6.73 -23.11
C LEU A 126 -9.11 5.43 -23.59
N GLY A 127 -10.43 5.46 -23.80
CA GLY A 127 -11.20 4.30 -24.27
C GLY A 127 -10.86 3.88 -25.71
N ALA A 128 -10.47 4.81 -26.56
CA ALA A 128 -10.18 4.55 -27.98
C ALA A 128 -8.69 4.29 -28.27
N ALA A 129 -7.78 4.70 -27.38
CA ALA A 129 -6.35 4.56 -27.62
C ALA A 129 -5.94 3.10 -27.76
N PRO A 130 -5.16 2.73 -28.79
CA PRO A 130 -4.57 1.39 -28.91
C PRO A 130 -3.63 1.07 -27.75
N ALA A 131 -3.50 -0.22 -27.42
CA ALA A 131 -2.58 -0.71 -26.42
C ALA A 131 -1.14 -0.20 -26.67
N GLY A 132 -0.45 0.21 -25.62
CA GLY A 132 0.93 0.71 -25.70
C GLY A 132 1.06 2.16 -26.17
N GLN A 133 -0.02 2.85 -26.50
CA GLN A 133 0.03 4.24 -26.93
C GLN A 133 -0.27 5.24 -25.81
N VAL A 134 0.01 6.50 -26.07
CA VAL A 134 -0.09 7.63 -25.13
C VAL A 134 -1.28 8.51 -25.51
N VAL A 135 -2.14 8.78 -24.53
CA VAL A 135 -3.05 9.93 -24.55
C VAL A 135 -2.32 11.11 -23.91
N MET A 136 -2.01 12.11 -24.71
CA MET A 136 -1.22 13.26 -24.30
C MET A 136 -2.13 14.42 -23.90
N LEU A 137 -1.91 14.99 -22.73
CA LEU A 137 -2.53 16.24 -22.30
C LEU A 137 -1.53 17.37 -22.47
N GLY A 138 -1.93 18.39 -23.24
CA GLY A 138 -1.13 19.60 -23.45
C GLY A 138 -0.97 20.43 -22.17
N PRO A 139 -0.24 21.56 -22.25
CA PRO A 139 -0.13 22.49 -21.16
C PRO A 139 -1.48 23.10 -20.76
N GLY A 140 -1.70 23.33 -19.46
CA GLY A 140 -2.88 24.01 -18.95
C GLY A 140 -3.64 23.18 -17.92
N THR A 141 -4.81 23.69 -17.52
CA THR A 141 -5.65 23.09 -16.47
C THR A 141 -6.87 22.43 -17.11
N PHE A 142 -6.97 21.13 -16.95
CA PHE A 142 -8.11 20.31 -17.31
C PHE A 142 -9.01 20.15 -16.09
N ILE A 143 -10.28 20.47 -16.23
CA ILE A 143 -11.29 20.29 -15.17
C ILE A 143 -11.96 18.94 -15.43
N VAL A 144 -12.04 18.11 -14.41
CA VAL A 144 -12.72 16.81 -14.48
C VAL A 144 -13.76 16.71 -13.37
N SER A 145 -15.00 16.39 -13.73
CA SER A 145 -16.12 16.25 -12.80
C SER A 145 -16.28 14.83 -12.29
N GLU A 146 -15.89 13.83 -13.09
CA GLU A 146 -15.97 12.41 -12.75
C GLU A 146 -14.60 11.74 -12.88
N PRO A 147 -14.36 10.60 -12.22
CA PRO A 147 -13.10 9.87 -12.33
C PRO A 147 -12.75 9.49 -13.77
N LEU A 148 -11.49 9.67 -14.12
CA LEU A 148 -10.93 9.15 -15.38
C LEU A 148 -10.54 7.69 -15.17
N LEU A 149 -11.13 6.79 -15.94
CA LEU A 149 -10.86 5.36 -15.87
C LEU A 149 -9.87 4.92 -16.94
N ILE A 150 -8.73 4.39 -16.53
CA ILE A 150 -7.74 3.75 -17.41
C ILE A 150 -7.91 2.23 -17.27
N SER A 151 -8.75 1.65 -18.14
CA SER A 151 -9.07 0.21 -18.13
C SER A 151 -8.38 -0.56 -19.28
N ARG A 152 -7.31 0.01 -19.82
CA ARG A 152 -6.57 -0.54 -20.96
C ARG A 152 -5.07 -0.28 -20.78
N PRO A 153 -4.17 -1.04 -21.42
CA PRO A 153 -2.73 -0.86 -21.34
C PRO A 153 -2.25 0.38 -22.12
N VAL A 154 -2.70 1.57 -21.71
CA VAL A 154 -2.36 2.88 -22.30
C VAL A 154 -1.69 3.78 -21.27
N THR A 155 -1.05 4.86 -21.72
CA THR A 155 -0.46 5.85 -20.82
C THR A 155 -1.21 7.18 -20.94
N LEU A 156 -1.65 7.72 -19.82
CA LEU A 156 -2.07 9.13 -19.72
C LEU A 156 -0.84 9.96 -19.35
N ARG A 157 -0.44 10.88 -20.21
CA ARG A 157 0.76 11.68 -20.02
C ARG A 157 0.46 13.17 -20.18
N GLY A 158 0.94 13.98 -19.23
CA GLY A 158 0.95 15.43 -19.34
C GLY A 158 2.23 15.97 -19.96
N SER A 159 2.27 17.28 -20.15
CA SER A 159 3.44 18.02 -20.65
C SER A 159 4.48 18.34 -19.55
N GLY A 160 4.24 17.89 -18.33
CA GLY A 160 5.07 18.04 -17.14
C GLY A 160 4.20 18.29 -15.91
N ALA A 161 4.62 17.75 -14.75
CA ALA A 161 4.02 18.14 -13.47
C ALA A 161 4.22 19.66 -13.27
N GLY A 162 3.20 20.34 -12.78
CA GLY A 162 3.14 21.79 -12.73
C GLY A 162 2.70 22.48 -14.04
N THR A 163 2.91 21.83 -15.20
CA THR A 163 2.54 22.36 -16.52
C THR A 163 1.16 21.87 -16.99
N THR A 164 0.90 20.58 -16.84
CA THR A 164 -0.42 19.97 -17.07
C THR A 164 -1.07 19.66 -15.73
N ARG A 165 -2.26 20.16 -15.49
CA ARG A 165 -2.96 20.01 -14.21
C ARG A 165 -4.34 19.40 -14.44
N LEU A 166 -4.62 18.27 -13.82
CA LEU A 166 -5.96 17.71 -13.69
C LEU A 166 -6.56 18.16 -12.38
N VAL A 167 -7.70 18.82 -12.42
CA VAL A 167 -8.36 19.36 -11.24
C VAL A 167 -9.75 18.76 -11.10
N LYS A 168 -9.98 18.04 -10.01
CA LYS A 168 -11.30 17.55 -9.60
C LYS A 168 -11.64 18.19 -8.26
N PRO A 169 -12.48 19.26 -8.27
CA PRO A 169 -12.88 19.91 -7.03
C PRO A 169 -13.57 18.90 -6.11
N ASN A 170 -13.06 18.75 -4.89
CA ASN A 170 -13.63 17.85 -3.89
C ASN A 170 -14.44 18.60 -2.80
N GLY A 171 -14.68 19.91 -3.01
CA GLY A 171 -15.36 20.76 -2.04
C GLY A 171 -14.51 21.13 -0.81
N ALA A 172 -13.37 20.48 -0.60
CA ALA A 172 -12.47 20.83 0.49
C ALA A 172 -11.68 22.09 0.11
N ARG A 173 -11.67 23.06 0.99
CA ARG A 173 -10.77 24.22 0.83
C ARG A 173 -9.36 23.75 1.17
N ALA A 174 -8.40 24.07 0.31
CA ALA A 174 -6.99 23.96 0.65
C ALA A 174 -6.75 24.66 1.99
N ARG A 175 -6.25 23.95 2.96
CA ARG A 175 -5.96 24.53 4.26
C ARG A 175 -4.67 25.30 4.16
N THR A 176 -4.78 26.61 4.30
CA THR A 176 -3.61 27.49 4.28
C THR A 176 -2.84 27.34 5.59
N SER A 177 -1.51 27.30 5.47
CA SER A 177 -0.64 27.35 6.62
C SER A 177 -0.83 28.68 7.37
N ALA A 178 -1.29 28.64 8.61
CA ALA A 178 -0.99 29.71 9.55
C ALA A 178 0.23 29.26 10.35
N VAL A 179 1.15 30.19 10.54
CA VAL A 179 2.27 29.98 11.46
C VAL A 179 1.67 29.92 12.86
N ILE A 180 1.61 28.75 13.45
CA ILE A 180 1.42 28.65 14.89
C ILE A 180 2.73 29.14 15.50
N ALA A 181 2.66 30.13 16.38
CA ALA A 181 3.83 30.76 16.97
C ALA A 181 4.85 29.70 17.47
N GLY A 182 6.04 29.70 16.88
CA GLY A 182 7.11 28.75 17.18
C GLY A 182 7.08 27.44 16.40
N THR A 183 6.15 27.25 15.47
CA THR A 183 6.10 26.11 14.57
C THR A 183 6.14 26.60 13.13
N MET A 184 7.23 26.30 12.43
CA MET A 184 7.34 26.74 11.04
C MET A 184 6.37 25.94 10.16
N GLY A 185 5.45 26.64 9.48
CA GLY A 185 4.71 26.09 8.37
C GLY A 185 3.55 25.16 8.69
N ILE A 186 3.10 25.08 9.95
CA ILE A 186 1.88 24.32 10.25
C ILE A 186 0.69 24.99 9.59
N ARG A 187 0.00 24.25 8.75
CA ARG A 187 -1.26 24.68 8.20
C ARG A 187 -2.31 24.65 9.30
N THR A 188 -2.86 25.82 9.64
CA THR A 188 -4.09 25.81 10.43
C THR A 188 -5.23 25.34 9.53
N PRO A 189 -6.09 24.48 10.02
CA PRO A 189 -7.34 24.19 9.37
C PRO A 189 -8.17 25.43 9.25
N VAL A 190 -8.65 25.67 8.09
CA VAL A 190 -9.90 26.39 7.96
C VAL A 190 -10.98 25.36 8.29
N ASP A 191 -11.84 25.69 9.25
CA ASP A 191 -12.96 24.86 9.65
C ASP A 191 -13.62 24.22 8.42
N PRO A 192 -13.67 22.88 8.34
CA PRO A 192 -14.32 22.22 7.24
C PRO A 192 -15.83 22.38 7.23
N GLY A 193 -16.37 23.10 8.19
CA GLY A 193 -17.77 23.17 8.67
C GLY A 193 -18.89 23.13 7.67
N SER A 194 -18.68 23.11 6.38
CA SER A 194 -19.81 23.09 5.42
C SER A 194 -19.44 22.79 3.98
N TYR A 195 -18.44 21.98 3.67
CA TYR A 195 -18.24 21.57 2.29
C TYR A 195 -18.86 20.19 2.01
N SER A 196 -19.46 20.06 0.85
CA SER A 196 -19.87 18.74 0.37
C SER A 196 -18.61 17.95 -0.01
N TYR A 197 -18.47 16.78 0.58
CA TYR A 197 -17.40 15.85 0.30
C TYR A 197 -17.74 15.05 -0.97
N ASP A 198 -16.89 15.15 -1.98
CA ASP A 198 -16.93 14.24 -3.14
C ASP A 198 -15.97 13.08 -2.89
N PRO A 199 -16.45 11.86 -2.62
CA PRO A 199 -15.61 10.72 -2.25
C PRO A 199 -14.90 10.10 -3.46
N LYS A 200 -15.01 10.67 -4.66
CA LYS A 200 -14.49 10.05 -5.88
C LYS A 200 -13.03 10.42 -6.15
N PRO A 201 -12.19 9.47 -6.62
CA PRO A 201 -10.85 9.76 -7.10
C PRO A 201 -10.83 10.67 -8.34
N VAL A 202 -9.64 11.13 -8.74
CA VAL A 202 -9.46 11.83 -10.02
C VAL A 202 -9.15 10.84 -11.14
N ILE A 203 -8.24 9.88 -10.87
CA ILE A 203 -7.84 8.87 -11.83
C ILE A 203 -7.93 7.50 -11.17
N ILE A 204 -8.48 6.55 -11.91
CA ILE A 204 -8.51 5.14 -11.55
C ILE A 204 -7.80 4.33 -12.64
N VAL A 205 -6.82 3.54 -12.27
CA VAL A 205 -6.19 2.53 -13.11
C VAL A 205 -6.73 1.18 -12.67
N GLY A 206 -7.58 0.58 -13.49
CA GLY A 206 -8.24 -0.66 -13.09
C GLY A 206 -9.35 -1.09 -14.05
N PRO A 207 -10.05 -2.19 -13.77
CA PRO A 207 -11.15 -2.67 -14.58
C PRO A 207 -12.36 -1.73 -14.55
N SER A 208 -13.22 -1.87 -15.55
CA SER A 208 -14.42 -1.04 -15.68
C SER A 208 -15.56 -1.37 -14.70
N ARG A 209 -15.42 -2.44 -13.93
CA ARG A 209 -16.39 -2.86 -12.92
C ARG A 209 -15.73 -2.94 -11.55
N TRP A 210 -16.44 -2.56 -10.52
CA TRP A 210 -15.92 -2.39 -9.17
C TRP A 210 -16.31 -3.46 -8.16
N ASN A 211 -17.10 -4.45 -8.55
CA ASN A 211 -17.30 -5.67 -7.76
C ASN A 211 -16.16 -6.67 -7.96
N ASN A 212 -14.93 -6.17 -8.03
CA ASN A 212 -13.77 -7.00 -8.28
C ASN A 212 -13.17 -7.43 -6.96
N GLY A 213 -12.82 -8.68 -6.87
CA GLY A 213 -12.16 -9.19 -5.67
C GLY A 213 -11.80 -10.66 -5.79
N PRO A 214 -11.16 -11.21 -4.75
CA PRO A 214 -10.90 -12.63 -4.66
C PRO A 214 -12.22 -13.42 -4.64
N ASP A 215 -12.34 -14.40 -5.52
CA ASP A 215 -13.51 -15.28 -5.60
C ASP A 215 -13.39 -16.45 -4.64
N SER A 216 -13.86 -16.27 -3.42
CA SER A 216 -13.79 -17.28 -2.36
C SER A 216 -14.49 -18.59 -2.71
N THR A 217 -15.44 -18.58 -3.64
CA THR A 217 -16.17 -19.81 -4.03
C THR A 217 -15.35 -20.67 -5.00
N ALA A 218 -14.34 -20.10 -5.64
CA ALA A 218 -13.41 -20.77 -6.53
C ALA A 218 -12.05 -21.10 -5.87
N SER A 219 -11.89 -20.80 -4.58
CA SER A 219 -10.66 -21.08 -3.84
C SER A 219 -10.30 -22.55 -3.82
N GLN A 220 -9.02 -22.85 -3.82
CA GLN A 220 -8.47 -24.19 -3.65
C GLN A 220 -7.53 -24.26 -2.45
N ASN A 221 -7.74 -25.24 -1.59
CA ASN A 221 -6.84 -25.48 -0.46
C ASN A 221 -5.48 -25.95 -0.97
N LEU A 222 -4.42 -25.50 -0.30
CA LEU A 222 -3.12 -26.13 -0.44
C LEU A 222 -3.17 -27.53 0.15
N THR A 223 -2.49 -28.48 -0.49
CA THR A 223 -2.37 -29.87 -0.03
C THR A 223 -1.01 -30.20 0.56
N ALA A 224 -0.05 -29.27 0.41
CA ALA A 224 1.24 -29.23 1.10
C ALA A 224 1.57 -27.79 1.42
N ASP A 225 2.40 -27.57 2.45
CA ASP A 225 2.83 -26.21 2.82
C ASP A 225 3.54 -25.54 1.64
N GLY A 226 3.17 -24.28 1.39
CA GLY A 226 3.90 -23.40 0.48
C GLY A 226 5.14 -22.87 1.20
N VAL A 227 6.33 -23.27 0.77
CA VAL A 227 7.59 -22.89 1.44
C VAL A 227 8.07 -21.53 0.94
N GLN A 228 8.47 -20.62 1.84
CA GLN A 228 9.12 -19.37 1.49
C GLN A 228 10.27 -19.61 0.49
N GLY A 229 10.36 -18.77 -0.55
CA GLY A 229 11.35 -18.91 -1.61
C GLY A 229 10.99 -19.89 -2.72
N ALA A 230 9.96 -20.74 -2.55
CA ALA A 230 9.46 -21.58 -3.62
C ALA A 230 8.60 -20.79 -4.62
N THR A 231 8.65 -21.15 -5.88
CA THR A 231 7.79 -20.58 -6.93
C THR A 231 6.58 -21.44 -7.25
N THR A 232 6.50 -22.66 -6.71
CA THR A 232 5.44 -23.64 -7.00
C THR A 232 4.76 -24.07 -5.71
N ILE A 233 3.45 -24.19 -5.77
CA ILE A 233 2.60 -24.74 -4.70
C ILE A 233 1.78 -25.91 -5.21
N THR A 234 1.31 -26.75 -4.27
CA THR A 234 0.42 -27.88 -4.56
C THR A 234 -0.98 -27.58 -4.00
N VAL A 235 -1.99 -27.72 -4.84
CA VAL A 235 -3.40 -27.45 -4.51
C VAL A 235 -4.28 -28.67 -4.81
N ALA A 236 -5.48 -28.71 -4.25
CA ALA A 236 -6.41 -29.81 -4.45
C ALA A 236 -6.85 -29.99 -5.92
N GLY A 237 -6.87 -28.92 -6.68
CA GLY A 237 -7.18 -28.94 -8.12
C GLY A 237 -6.95 -27.59 -8.76
N THR A 238 -6.78 -27.57 -10.08
CA THR A 238 -6.39 -26.37 -10.82
C THR A 238 -7.39 -25.94 -11.89
N ALA A 239 -8.58 -26.52 -11.94
CA ALA A 239 -9.59 -26.21 -12.95
C ALA A 239 -10.01 -24.71 -13.01
N ASN A 240 -9.80 -23.99 -11.90
CA ASN A 240 -10.14 -22.56 -11.77
C ASN A 240 -8.99 -21.63 -12.13
N PHE A 241 -7.84 -22.14 -12.53
CA PHE A 241 -6.63 -21.35 -12.77
C PHE A 241 -6.09 -21.55 -14.19
N LYS A 242 -5.56 -20.50 -14.76
CA LYS A 242 -4.86 -20.52 -16.06
C LYS A 242 -3.58 -19.69 -16.01
N VAL A 243 -2.69 -19.95 -16.94
CA VAL A 243 -1.48 -19.12 -17.13
C VAL A 243 -1.88 -17.67 -17.45
N GLY A 244 -1.23 -16.74 -16.77
CA GLY A 244 -1.50 -15.31 -16.86
C GLY A 244 -2.41 -14.76 -15.75
N ASP A 245 -3.19 -15.62 -15.07
CA ASP A 245 -4.07 -15.17 -13.98
C ASP A 245 -3.27 -14.56 -12.84
N PHE A 246 -3.83 -13.52 -12.25
CA PHE A 246 -3.44 -13.02 -10.93
C PHE A 246 -4.30 -13.70 -9.88
N VAL A 247 -3.67 -14.15 -8.81
CA VAL A 247 -4.30 -14.93 -7.75
C VAL A 247 -3.87 -14.43 -6.39
N LEU A 248 -4.74 -14.58 -5.40
CA LEU A 248 -4.43 -14.33 -4.00
C LEU A 248 -4.04 -15.66 -3.34
N LEU A 249 -2.88 -15.70 -2.73
CA LEU A 249 -2.46 -16.74 -1.81
C LEU A 249 -2.56 -16.20 -0.39
N ASP A 250 -3.29 -16.88 0.47
CA ASP A 250 -3.53 -16.45 1.84
C ASP A 250 -3.73 -17.62 2.80
N GLU A 251 -3.69 -17.32 4.12
CA GLU A 251 -3.99 -18.29 5.17
C GLU A 251 -4.86 -17.68 6.26
N THR A 252 -5.59 -18.50 7.01
CA THR A 252 -6.42 -18.00 8.11
C THR A 252 -5.56 -17.54 9.27
N SER A 253 -6.05 -16.52 9.95
CA SER A 253 -5.49 -16.05 11.21
C SER A 253 -6.11 -16.77 12.44
N GLY A 254 -7.06 -17.64 12.20
CA GLY A 254 -8.03 -18.27 13.09
C GLY A 254 -7.62 -18.56 14.53
N ALA A 255 -6.71 -19.51 14.75
CA ALA A 255 -6.28 -19.89 16.10
C ALA A 255 -5.58 -18.76 16.87
N SER A 256 -5.06 -17.76 16.15
CA SER A 256 -4.41 -16.59 16.74
C SER A 256 -5.35 -15.64 17.45
N TRP A 257 -6.63 -15.69 17.14
CA TRP A 257 -7.64 -14.81 17.70
C TRP A 257 -8.00 -15.08 19.16
N GLN A 258 -7.60 -16.22 19.72
CA GLN A 258 -8.06 -16.69 21.02
C GLN A 258 -7.08 -16.40 22.17
N ALA A 259 -5.86 -16.01 21.88
CA ALA A 259 -4.85 -15.77 22.89
C ALA A 259 -4.87 -14.31 23.35
N THR A 260 -5.21 -14.08 24.61
CA THR A 260 -5.04 -12.78 25.27
C THR A 260 -3.76 -12.84 26.10
N PRO A 261 -2.77 -11.97 25.87
CA PRO A 261 -1.57 -11.95 26.68
C PRO A 261 -1.88 -11.67 28.15
N ALA A 262 -1.13 -12.30 29.05
CA ALA A 262 -1.25 -12.04 30.47
C ALA A 262 -0.94 -10.56 30.79
N GLY A 263 -1.76 -9.93 31.62
CA GLY A 263 -1.59 -8.55 32.04
C GLY A 263 -2.32 -7.52 31.18
N PHE A 264 -2.96 -7.91 30.08
CA PHE A 264 -3.81 -6.99 29.32
C PHE A 264 -5.18 -6.85 29.98
N PRO A 265 -5.64 -5.63 30.28
CA PRO A 265 -7.01 -5.41 30.74
C PRO A 265 -8.03 -5.86 29.67
N GLU A 266 -9.22 -6.23 30.10
CA GLU A 266 -10.29 -6.75 29.24
C GLU A 266 -10.58 -5.83 28.02
N ALA A 267 -10.51 -4.53 28.25
CA ALA A 267 -10.76 -3.53 27.19
C ALA A 267 -9.55 -3.23 26.28
N ALA A 268 -8.40 -3.89 26.49
CA ALA A 268 -7.17 -3.71 25.72
C ALA A 268 -6.60 -5.04 25.25
N LYS A 269 -7.45 -5.98 24.93
CA LYS A 269 -7.02 -7.29 24.48
C LYS A 269 -6.26 -7.21 23.16
N VAL A 270 -5.10 -7.83 23.12
CA VAL A 270 -4.37 -8.12 21.92
C VAL A 270 -4.50 -9.62 21.66
N TRP A 271 -5.01 -9.98 20.51
CA TRP A 271 -5.13 -11.37 20.13
C TRP A 271 -3.87 -11.79 19.39
N GLN A 272 -3.21 -12.78 19.92
CA GLN A 272 -1.91 -13.23 19.40
C GLN A 272 -1.99 -14.65 18.88
N GLY A 273 -1.37 -14.84 17.73
CA GLY A 273 -0.99 -16.13 17.24
C GLY A 273 0.52 -16.26 17.05
N ASP A 274 0.92 -17.17 16.24
CA ASP A 274 2.32 -17.32 15.86
C ASP A 274 2.82 -16.19 14.95
N ARG A 275 1.93 -15.54 14.19
CA ARG A 275 2.25 -14.46 13.23
C ARG A 275 1.41 -13.21 13.38
N VAL A 276 0.17 -13.32 13.80
CA VAL A 276 -0.80 -12.22 13.80
C VAL A 276 -1.14 -11.82 15.22
N ALA A 277 -1.08 -10.51 15.49
CA ALA A 277 -1.57 -9.90 16.70
C ALA A 277 -2.55 -8.78 16.32
N TRP A 278 -3.68 -8.70 17.03
CA TRP A 278 -4.74 -7.73 16.80
C TRP A 278 -4.94 -6.84 18.00
N ASN A 279 -5.22 -5.57 17.75
CA ASN A 279 -5.58 -4.65 18.82
C ASN A 279 -7.10 -4.58 19.00
N MET A 280 -7.57 -4.92 20.19
CA MET A 280 -9.00 -4.92 20.52
C MET A 280 -9.57 -3.53 20.83
N HIS A 281 -8.74 -2.49 20.94
CA HIS A 281 -9.22 -1.12 21.14
C HIS A 281 -9.83 -0.49 19.89
N HIS A 282 -9.34 -0.90 18.75
CA HIS A 282 -9.87 -0.50 17.45
C HIS A 282 -10.30 -1.79 16.75
N PRO A 283 -11.47 -2.31 17.12
CA PRO A 283 -11.86 -3.64 16.74
C PRO A 283 -12.17 -3.71 15.25
N VAL A 284 -11.14 -4.06 14.49
CA VAL A 284 -11.36 -4.87 13.31
C VAL A 284 -11.22 -6.29 13.84
N GLN A 285 -12.33 -6.89 14.21
CA GLN A 285 -12.35 -8.26 14.66
C GLN A 285 -12.29 -9.22 13.47
N PRO A 286 -11.84 -10.46 13.70
CA PRO A 286 -12.04 -11.52 12.72
C PRO A 286 -13.51 -11.55 12.28
N GLY A 287 -13.75 -11.53 10.99
CA GLY A 287 -15.09 -11.42 10.44
C GLY A 287 -15.64 -9.99 10.34
N ASP A 288 -14.93 -8.99 10.85
CA ASP A 288 -15.29 -7.60 10.65
C ASP A 288 -14.48 -6.99 9.51
N ASP A 289 -14.94 -7.20 8.30
CA ASP A 289 -14.31 -6.67 7.09
C ASP A 289 -14.45 -5.16 6.95
N ASN A 290 -15.23 -4.53 7.82
CA ASN A 290 -15.64 -3.15 7.67
C ASN A 290 -14.71 -2.16 8.37
N GLY A 291 -13.58 -2.60 8.85
CA GLY A 291 -12.68 -1.82 9.70
C GLY A 291 -12.13 -0.52 9.13
N GLY A 292 -12.60 -0.05 8.04
CA GLY A 292 -12.18 1.22 7.47
C GLY A 292 -13.20 1.88 6.58
N SER A 293 -14.28 1.18 6.33
CA SER A 293 -15.25 1.60 5.32
C SER A 293 -16.16 2.75 5.74
N SER A 294 -16.12 3.15 6.98
CA SER A 294 -16.97 4.26 7.45
C SER A 294 -16.64 5.60 6.79
N ALA A 295 -15.45 5.74 6.25
CA ALA A 295 -15.05 6.92 5.49
C ALA A 295 -15.35 6.79 3.98
N ALA A 296 -15.58 5.58 3.50
CA ALA A 296 -15.98 5.35 2.14
C ALA A 296 -17.45 5.77 2.00
N GLY A 297 -17.67 6.87 1.37
CA GLY A 297 -19.02 7.32 1.01
C GLY A 297 -19.79 6.26 0.21
N PRO A 298 -21.06 6.47 -0.08
CA PRO A 298 -21.88 5.53 -0.82
C PRO A 298 -21.36 5.42 -2.26
N TYR A 299 -20.52 4.45 -2.49
CA TYR A 299 -20.16 4.08 -3.85
C TYR A 299 -21.33 3.29 -4.44
N ASP A 300 -21.82 3.74 -5.56
CA ASP A 300 -22.79 2.97 -6.29
C ASP A 300 -22.08 1.99 -7.25
N GLN A 301 -22.80 1.06 -7.81
CA GLN A 301 -22.27 0.02 -8.69
C GLN A 301 -22.06 0.51 -10.12
N THR A 302 -22.14 1.79 -10.35
CA THR A 302 -21.84 2.40 -11.64
C THR A 302 -20.37 2.18 -11.99
N PRO A 303 -20.01 1.86 -13.24
CA PRO A 303 -18.65 1.74 -13.65
C PRO A 303 -17.83 2.97 -13.25
N GLY A 304 -16.70 2.75 -12.56
CA GLY A 304 -15.86 3.82 -12.02
C GLY A 304 -16.26 4.32 -10.64
N VAL A 305 -17.30 3.76 -10.01
CA VAL A 305 -17.71 4.08 -8.65
C VAL A 305 -17.38 2.90 -7.73
N LEU A 306 -16.74 3.16 -6.61
CA LEU A 306 -16.28 2.12 -5.69
C LEU A 306 -17.46 1.50 -4.90
N PRO A 307 -17.39 0.22 -4.51
CA PRO A 307 -18.43 -0.41 -3.72
C PRO A 307 -18.53 0.21 -2.31
N LYS A 308 -19.72 0.13 -1.72
CA LYS A 308 -20.06 0.76 -0.43
C LYS A 308 -19.26 0.29 0.79
N SER A 309 -18.62 -0.85 0.70
CA SER A 309 -17.80 -1.38 1.79
C SER A 309 -16.50 -1.88 1.21
N MET A 310 -15.42 -1.23 1.54
CA MET A 310 -14.09 -1.75 1.29
C MET A 310 -13.55 -2.33 2.59
N SER A 311 -13.42 -3.64 2.63
CA SER A 311 -12.59 -4.29 3.63
C SER A 311 -11.13 -3.87 3.43
N TRP A 312 -10.36 -3.80 4.51
CA TRP A 312 -8.91 -3.64 4.41
C TRP A 312 -8.21 -4.97 4.12
N PHE A 313 -8.92 -6.08 4.29
CA PHE A 313 -8.46 -7.42 3.96
C PHE A 313 -8.99 -7.84 2.61
N ALA A 314 -8.16 -8.51 1.84
CA ALA A 314 -8.61 -9.14 0.60
C ALA A 314 -9.70 -10.20 0.86
N ARG A 315 -9.60 -10.93 1.99
CA ARG A 315 -10.57 -11.92 2.45
C ARG A 315 -10.67 -11.92 3.96
N THR A 316 -11.89 -12.12 4.48
CA THR A 316 -12.18 -12.19 5.92
C THR A 316 -11.29 -13.17 6.66
N ASP A 317 -10.77 -12.79 7.81
CA ASP A 317 -9.91 -13.59 8.70
C ASP A 317 -8.63 -14.16 8.06
N ARG A 318 -8.16 -13.55 6.97
CA ARG A 318 -7.01 -14.02 6.19
C ARG A 318 -6.04 -12.89 5.94
N ALA A 319 -5.47 -12.37 7.04
CA ALA A 319 -4.62 -11.18 7.02
C ALA A 319 -3.27 -11.41 6.32
N THR A 320 -2.66 -12.60 6.49
CA THR A 320 -1.41 -12.94 5.80
C THR A 320 -1.72 -13.34 4.37
N ALA A 321 -1.34 -12.51 3.43
CA ALA A 321 -1.68 -12.70 2.02
C ALA A 321 -0.66 -12.07 1.08
N GLU A 322 -0.56 -12.62 -0.14
CA GLU A 322 0.17 -12.03 -1.25
C GLU A 322 -0.49 -12.34 -2.59
N ILE A 323 -0.40 -11.38 -3.52
CA ILE A 323 -0.85 -11.57 -4.91
C ILE A 323 0.32 -12.11 -5.73
N LYS A 324 0.02 -13.11 -6.57
CA LYS A 324 0.98 -13.73 -7.50
C LYS A 324 0.39 -13.82 -8.90
N GLN A 325 1.26 -13.88 -9.90
CA GLN A 325 0.86 -14.19 -11.28
C GLN A 325 1.28 -15.61 -11.64
N ILE A 326 0.37 -16.35 -12.27
CA ILE A 326 0.58 -17.76 -12.68
C ILE A 326 1.35 -17.78 -14.00
N VAL A 327 2.42 -18.60 -14.06
CA VAL A 327 3.19 -18.88 -15.29
C VAL A 327 3.07 -20.32 -15.77
N ALA A 328 2.70 -21.26 -14.90
CA ALA A 328 2.45 -22.65 -15.29
C ALA A 328 1.39 -23.29 -14.40
N VAL A 329 0.62 -24.19 -14.97
CA VAL A 329 -0.43 -24.96 -14.30
C VAL A 329 -0.31 -26.43 -14.71
N SER A 330 -0.37 -27.33 -13.73
CA SER A 330 -0.54 -28.78 -13.91
C SER A 330 -1.82 -29.24 -13.17
N PRO A 331 -2.23 -30.51 -13.20
CA PRO A 331 -3.47 -30.92 -12.52
C PRO A 331 -3.55 -30.60 -11.03
N THR A 332 -2.42 -30.50 -10.33
CA THR A 332 -2.35 -30.25 -8.88
C THR A 332 -1.30 -29.22 -8.48
N THR A 333 -0.57 -28.61 -9.41
CA THR A 333 0.45 -27.61 -9.09
C THR A 333 0.23 -26.32 -9.86
N VAL A 334 0.58 -25.20 -9.20
CA VAL A 334 0.58 -23.87 -9.78
C VAL A 334 1.95 -23.24 -9.56
N THR A 335 2.54 -22.69 -10.63
CA THR A 335 3.84 -22.01 -10.59
C THR A 335 3.67 -20.51 -10.86
N PHE A 336 4.37 -19.68 -10.10
CA PHE A 336 4.28 -18.22 -10.12
C PHE A 336 5.50 -17.56 -10.76
N THR A 337 5.34 -16.29 -11.17
CA THR A 337 6.42 -15.44 -11.70
C THR A 337 7.50 -15.12 -10.67
N SER A 338 7.14 -15.14 -9.38
CA SER A 338 8.03 -14.77 -8.27
C SER A 338 7.90 -15.74 -7.11
N PRO A 339 8.95 -15.91 -6.29
CA PRO A 339 8.92 -16.76 -5.12
C PRO A 339 7.91 -16.30 -4.07
N LEU A 340 7.45 -17.22 -3.23
CA LEU A 340 6.67 -16.92 -2.03
C LEU A 340 7.52 -16.08 -1.07
N THR A 341 6.94 -15.03 -0.54
CA THR A 341 7.62 -14.15 0.43
C THR A 341 7.60 -14.70 1.84
N ILE A 342 6.63 -15.54 2.14
CA ILE A 342 6.46 -16.23 3.44
C ILE A 342 5.97 -17.67 3.19
N SER A 343 6.17 -18.55 4.17
CA SER A 343 5.61 -19.90 4.06
C SER A 343 4.12 -19.92 4.42
N TYR A 344 3.29 -20.55 3.60
CA TYR A 344 1.85 -20.73 3.81
C TYR A 344 1.56 -22.15 4.28
N ARG A 345 0.83 -22.31 5.38
CA ARG A 345 0.69 -23.57 6.08
C ARG A 345 -0.67 -24.22 5.84
N VAL A 346 -0.68 -25.51 5.54
CA VAL A 346 -1.92 -26.31 5.46
C VAL A 346 -2.67 -26.28 6.79
N SER A 347 -1.95 -26.29 7.91
CA SER A 347 -2.53 -26.16 9.26
C SER A 347 -3.27 -24.84 9.49
N HIS A 348 -2.93 -23.80 8.74
CA HIS A 348 -3.61 -22.50 8.73
C HIS A 348 -4.64 -22.39 7.60
N GLN A 349 -5.04 -23.50 7.02
CA GLN A 349 -6.00 -23.53 5.90
C GLN A 349 -5.58 -22.61 4.75
N ALA A 350 -4.31 -22.67 4.36
CA ALA A 350 -3.79 -21.89 3.25
C ALA A 350 -4.55 -22.20 1.96
N GLN A 351 -4.89 -21.16 1.19
CA GLN A 351 -5.68 -21.24 -0.03
C GLN A 351 -5.10 -20.38 -1.15
N LEU A 352 -5.30 -20.89 -2.37
CA LEU A 352 -5.13 -20.13 -3.61
C LEU A 352 -6.50 -19.73 -4.14
N THR A 353 -6.70 -18.44 -4.40
CA THR A 353 -8.00 -17.87 -4.76
C THR A 353 -7.86 -17.02 -6.04
N PRO A 354 -8.63 -17.31 -7.10
CA PRO A 354 -8.65 -16.46 -8.29
C PRO A 354 -9.41 -15.16 -8.02
N TYR A 355 -9.17 -14.15 -8.83
CA TYR A 355 -9.97 -12.93 -8.84
C TYR A 355 -11.15 -13.05 -9.82
N SER A 356 -12.22 -12.33 -9.53
CA SER A 356 -13.41 -12.28 -10.39
C SER A 356 -13.99 -10.86 -10.43
N THR A 357 -14.67 -10.54 -11.54
CA THR A 357 -15.43 -9.28 -11.68
C THR A 357 -16.73 -9.28 -10.89
N ASP A 358 -17.16 -10.42 -10.38
CA ASP A 358 -18.35 -10.55 -9.54
C ASP A 358 -18.17 -11.75 -8.59
N PRO A 359 -17.38 -11.57 -7.53
CA PRO A 359 -17.05 -12.65 -6.60
C PRO A 359 -18.26 -13.17 -5.81
N ASN A 360 -19.37 -12.43 -5.80
CA ASN A 360 -20.55 -12.76 -5.00
C ASN A 360 -21.71 -13.36 -5.85
N SER A 361 -21.61 -13.35 -7.16
CA SER A 361 -22.71 -13.78 -8.03
C SER A 361 -22.82 -15.29 -8.24
N GLY A 362 -21.86 -16.08 -7.75
CA GLY A 362 -21.79 -17.53 -8.01
C GLY A 362 -21.59 -17.89 -9.49
N GLY A 363 -21.45 -16.90 -10.33
CA GLY A 363 -21.25 -17.05 -11.77
C GLY A 363 -19.77 -17.02 -12.13
N HIS A 364 -19.04 -18.09 -11.84
CA HIS A 364 -17.65 -18.26 -12.26
C HIS A 364 -17.52 -18.51 -13.75
N ALA A 365 -18.11 -17.69 -14.59
CA ALA A 365 -17.86 -17.77 -16.01
C ALA A 365 -16.34 -17.55 -16.22
N ALA A 366 -15.69 -18.49 -16.89
CA ALA A 366 -14.27 -18.42 -17.25
C ALA A 366 -13.88 -17.09 -17.91
N ASN A 367 -14.84 -16.33 -18.36
CA ASN A 367 -14.71 -15.03 -19.04
C ASN A 367 -14.58 -13.84 -18.08
N ASN A 368 -14.79 -14.02 -16.77
CA ASN A 368 -14.78 -12.93 -15.78
C ASN A 368 -13.51 -12.91 -14.92
N ARG A 369 -12.49 -13.70 -15.24
CA ARG A 369 -11.31 -13.91 -14.40
C ARG A 369 -10.14 -12.97 -14.68
N ASP A 370 -10.08 -12.34 -15.83
CA ASP A 370 -9.02 -11.40 -16.18
C ASP A 370 -9.42 -9.98 -15.78
N ILE A 371 -9.39 -9.70 -14.50
CA ILE A 371 -9.80 -8.39 -14.01
C ILE A 371 -8.66 -7.40 -13.91
N HIS A 372 -7.42 -7.87 -13.72
CA HIS A 372 -6.28 -6.99 -13.56
C HIS A 372 -5.92 -6.29 -14.87
N ILE A 373 -5.90 -4.97 -14.82
CA ILE A 373 -5.42 -4.15 -15.93
C ILE A 373 -3.91 -4.06 -15.84
N ALA A 374 -3.23 -4.58 -16.84
CA ALA A 374 -1.77 -4.56 -16.86
C ALA A 374 -1.21 -3.49 -17.79
N ASN A 375 0.00 -3.02 -17.48
CA ASN A 375 0.78 -2.11 -18.33
C ASN A 375 0.08 -0.78 -18.64
N ALA A 376 -0.59 -0.17 -17.66
CA ALA A 376 -1.14 1.17 -17.74
C ALA A 376 -0.28 2.17 -16.97
N GLY A 377 -0.19 3.41 -17.45
CA GLY A 377 0.68 4.42 -16.83
C GLY A 377 0.05 5.80 -16.71
N VAL A 378 0.48 6.55 -15.68
CA VAL A 378 0.17 7.97 -15.47
C VAL A 378 1.48 8.72 -15.29
N GLU A 379 1.73 9.71 -16.15
CA GLU A 379 3.05 10.36 -16.19
C GLU A 379 2.98 11.87 -16.40
N HIS A 380 3.93 12.60 -15.79
CA HIS A 380 4.24 13.99 -16.10
C HIS A 380 3.05 14.95 -16.01
N LEU A 381 2.24 14.85 -14.97
CA LEU A 381 1.10 15.76 -14.73
C LEU A 381 0.88 15.98 -13.23
N SER A 382 0.13 17.04 -12.91
CA SER A 382 -0.34 17.30 -11.55
C SER A 382 -1.80 16.85 -11.40
N ILE A 383 -2.11 16.23 -10.25
CA ILE A 383 -3.44 15.80 -9.85
C ILE A 383 -3.84 16.62 -8.61
N LEU A 384 -4.88 17.42 -8.72
CA LEU A 384 -5.37 18.27 -7.66
C LEU A 384 -6.78 17.88 -7.25
N GLY A 385 -6.98 17.65 -5.97
CA GLY A 385 -8.29 17.32 -5.41
C GLY A 385 -8.59 15.82 -5.42
N GLY A 386 -9.86 15.48 -5.56
CA GLY A 386 -10.32 14.09 -5.43
C GLY A 386 -10.27 13.56 -4.00
N ALA A 387 -10.64 12.31 -3.84
CA ALA A 387 -10.66 11.61 -2.56
C ALA A 387 -10.45 10.10 -2.76
N ASP A 388 -10.18 9.38 -1.67
CA ASP A 388 -10.02 7.92 -1.63
C ASP A 388 -9.04 7.36 -2.65
N GLY A 389 -7.86 7.96 -2.67
CA GLY A 389 -6.85 7.78 -3.68
C GLY A 389 -7.11 8.73 -4.85
N ALA A 390 -6.62 10.00 -4.78
CA ALA A 390 -6.71 10.92 -5.91
C ALA A 390 -6.21 10.26 -7.20
N LEU A 391 -5.15 9.44 -7.10
CA LEU A 391 -4.77 8.42 -8.05
C LEU A 391 -4.95 7.04 -7.40
N ARG A 392 -5.74 6.18 -8.01
CA ARG A 392 -6.02 4.85 -7.50
C ARG A 392 -5.64 3.76 -8.49
N PHE A 393 -4.86 2.80 -8.03
CA PHE A 393 -4.66 1.52 -8.70
C PHE A 393 -5.57 0.50 -8.03
N GLU A 394 -6.47 -0.08 -8.79
CA GLU A 394 -7.43 -1.08 -8.31
C GLU A 394 -7.41 -2.29 -9.23
N ALA A 395 -7.05 -3.46 -8.70
CA ALA A 395 -6.83 -4.65 -9.53
C ALA A 395 -5.98 -4.32 -10.78
N ALA A 396 -4.85 -3.66 -10.55
CA ALA A 396 -3.89 -3.31 -11.58
C ALA A 396 -2.61 -4.12 -11.42
N ALA A 397 -1.91 -4.37 -12.52
CA ALA A 397 -0.65 -5.08 -12.50
C ALA A 397 0.37 -4.45 -13.44
N TYR A 398 1.66 -4.52 -13.11
CA TYR A 398 2.74 -3.98 -13.96
C TYR A 398 2.42 -2.57 -14.47
N SER A 399 1.80 -1.76 -13.64
CA SER A 399 1.33 -0.41 -13.96
C SER A 399 2.08 0.62 -13.13
N TRP A 400 2.07 1.88 -13.56
CA TRP A 400 2.96 2.86 -12.92
C TRP A 400 2.38 4.26 -12.85
N ALA A 401 2.93 5.03 -11.89
CA ALA A 401 2.88 6.49 -11.87
C ALA A 401 4.31 7.04 -11.78
N LYS A 402 4.64 7.99 -12.64
CA LYS A 402 5.99 8.55 -12.72
C LYS A 402 5.98 10.04 -12.93
N SER A 403 6.81 10.76 -12.17
CA SER A 403 6.97 12.21 -12.31
C SER A 403 5.63 12.95 -12.25
N ILE A 404 4.77 12.56 -11.29
CA ILE A 404 3.50 13.22 -11.03
C ILE A 404 3.57 14.08 -9.77
N GLU A 405 2.69 15.05 -9.70
CA GLU A 405 2.36 15.76 -8.46
C GLU A 405 0.97 15.34 -7.99
N VAL A 406 0.79 15.10 -6.69
CA VAL A 406 -0.52 14.90 -6.08
C VAL A 406 -0.67 15.88 -4.93
N THR A 407 -1.73 16.67 -4.93
CA THR A 407 -1.96 17.69 -3.91
C THR A 407 -3.45 17.95 -3.66
N GLN A 408 -3.79 18.44 -2.48
CA GLN A 408 -5.13 18.89 -2.09
C GLN A 408 -6.22 17.79 -2.13
N TRP A 409 -5.84 16.55 -1.92
CA TRP A 409 -6.79 15.43 -1.83
C TRP A 409 -7.42 15.30 -0.44
N LEU A 410 -8.54 14.59 -0.37
CA LEU A 410 -9.13 14.06 0.86
C LEU A 410 -8.90 12.55 0.95
N GLY A 411 -8.75 12.02 2.16
CA GLY A 411 -8.44 10.61 2.35
C GLY A 411 -7.00 10.30 1.95
N GLU A 412 -6.79 9.56 0.88
CA GLU A 412 -5.50 9.07 0.41
C GLU A 412 -5.04 9.79 -0.87
N GLY A 413 -3.75 10.04 -1.02
CA GLY A 413 -3.19 10.65 -2.22
C GLY A 413 -3.06 9.65 -3.36
N VAL A 414 -2.32 8.56 -3.11
CA VAL A 414 -2.20 7.43 -4.02
C VAL A 414 -2.60 6.16 -3.27
N ALA A 415 -3.64 5.47 -3.77
CA ALA A 415 -4.10 4.19 -3.24
C ALA A 415 -3.76 3.04 -4.19
N ILE A 416 -3.28 1.91 -3.64
CA ILE A 416 -2.90 0.71 -4.39
C ILE A 416 -3.59 -0.47 -3.74
N ASN A 417 -4.63 -0.98 -4.39
CA ASN A 417 -5.50 -2.02 -3.85
C ASN A 417 -5.59 -3.22 -4.79
N ASN A 418 -5.65 -4.44 -4.27
CA ASN A 418 -5.76 -5.65 -5.07
C ASN A 418 -4.76 -5.72 -6.23
N SER A 419 -3.57 -5.13 -6.09
CA SER A 419 -2.69 -4.83 -7.20
C SER A 419 -1.34 -5.54 -7.06
N PHE A 420 -0.70 -5.79 -8.19
CA PHE A 420 0.55 -6.52 -8.26
C PHE A 420 1.60 -5.74 -9.08
N ARG A 421 2.82 -5.57 -8.51
CA ARG A 421 3.95 -4.92 -9.19
C ARG A 421 3.61 -3.53 -9.75
N ILE A 422 3.04 -2.68 -8.90
CA ILE A 422 2.87 -1.26 -9.21
C ILE A 422 4.17 -0.52 -8.93
N GLU A 423 4.51 0.46 -9.76
CA GLU A 423 5.68 1.31 -9.57
C GLU A 423 5.28 2.78 -9.45
N LEU A 424 5.57 3.41 -8.30
CA LEU A 424 5.38 4.84 -8.04
C LEU A 424 6.74 5.48 -7.82
N ARG A 425 7.16 6.37 -8.72
CA ARG A 425 8.49 6.95 -8.64
C ARG A 425 8.61 8.40 -9.11
N ASP A 426 9.70 9.04 -8.68
CA ASP A 426 10.10 10.38 -9.13
C ASP A 426 9.01 11.45 -8.90
N SER A 427 8.11 11.23 -7.94
CA SER A 427 6.87 11.98 -7.77
C SER A 427 6.90 12.86 -6.53
N TYR A 428 6.03 13.88 -6.50
CA TYR A 428 5.87 14.81 -5.39
C TYR A 428 4.43 14.74 -4.86
N ILE A 429 4.26 14.18 -3.66
CA ILE A 429 2.96 14.02 -3.00
C ILE A 429 2.98 14.86 -1.74
N HIS A 430 2.13 15.88 -1.71
CA HIS A 430 2.20 16.87 -0.65
C HIS A 430 0.89 17.60 -0.43
N ALA A 431 0.77 18.25 0.71
CA ALA A 431 -0.30 19.19 0.96
C ALA A 431 -1.71 18.58 0.86
N GLY A 432 -1.91 17.40 1.49
CA GLY A 432 -3.24 16.84 1.68
C GLY A 432 -4.21 17.84 2.30
N SER A 433 -5.49 17.83 1.91
CA SER A 433 -6.45 18.85 2.36
C SER A 433 -6.78 18.76 3.86
N TRP A 434 -6.72 17.57 4.42
CA TRP A 434 -7.04 17.35 5.83
C TRP A 434 -6.12 16.28 6.46
N PRO A 435 -4.94 16.66 6.93
CA PRO A 435 -4.05 15.73 7.63
C PRO A 435 -4.60 15.39 9.02
N GLN A 436 -5.36 14.31 9.11
CA GLN A 436 -5.95 13.86 10.37
C GLN A 436 -5.87 12.32 10.46
N PRO A 437 -5.38 11.75 11.58
CA PRO A 437 -5.45 10.33 11.82
C PRO A 437 -6.89 9.79 11.73
N GLY A 438 -7.04 8.58 11.20
CA GLY A 438 -8.36 7.99 11.00
C GLY A 438 -8.87 8.05 9.56
N GLY A 439 -7.99 8.28 8.56
CA GLY A 439 -8.31 8.10 7.15
C GLY A 439 -8.22 9.33 6.27
N ALA A 440 -7.56 10.39 6.73
CA ALA A 440 -7.45 11.61 5.91
C ALA A 440 -6.00 12.10 5.77
N GLY A 441 -5.66 12.57 4.58
CA GLY A 441 -4.37 13.19 4.31
C GLY A 441 -3.18 12.23 4.25
N TYR A 442 -3.38 10.94 4.04
CA TYR A 442 -2.31 9.97 3.83
C TYR A 442 -1.72 10.14 2.43
N ALA A 443 -0.39 10.09 2.29
CA ALA A 443 0.23 10.22 0.96
C ALA A 443 0.04 8.96 0.12
N ILE A 444 0.41 7.80 0.66
CA ILE A 444 0.34 6.52 -0.04
C ILE A 444 -0.37 5.49 0.85
N SER A 445 -1.25 4.70 0.26
CA SER A 445 -1.89 3.55 0.91
C SER A 445 -1.76 2.30 0.06
N LEU A 446 -1.40 1.19 0.70
CA LEU A 446 -1.47 -0.15 0.12
C LEU A 446 -2.49 -0.97 0.92
N ALA A 447 -3.36 -1.70 0.22
CA ALA A 447 -4.37 -2.53 0.87
C ALA A 447 -4.68 -3.81 0.06
N LEU A 448 -5.50 -4.68 0.65
CA LEU A 448 -6.14 -5.81 -0.02
C LEU A 448 -5.13 -6.76 -0.69
N GLY A 449 -4.06 -7.11 0.03
CA GLY A 449 -3.06 -8.06 -0.45
C GLY A 449 -2.12 -7.53 -1.53
N SER A 450 -2.16 -6.24 -1.89
CA SER A 450 -1.25 -5.65 -2.88
C SER A 450 0.19 -6.00 -2.58
N SER A 451 0.92 -6.48 -3.59
CA SER A 451 2.22 -7.12 -3.41
C SER A 451 3.26 -6.68 -4.44
N GLU A 452 4.53 -6.80 -4.08
CA GLU A 452 5.69 -6.52 -4.93
C GLU A 452 5.66 -5.11 -5.56
N VAL A 453 5.21 -4.12 -4.79
CA VAL A 453 5.13 -2.71 -5.20
C VAL A 453 6.48 -2.03 -5.04
N LEU A 454 6.83 -1.11 -5.94
CA LEU A 454 8.01 -0.24 -5.81
C LEU A 454 7.57 1.21 -5.59
N VAL A 455 8.00 1.79 -4.47
CA VAL A 455 7.84 3.22 -4.16
C VAL A 455 9.24 3.84 -4.07
N GLU A 456 9.69 4.52 -5.13
CA GLU A 456 11.11 4.90 -5.25
C GLU A 456 11.32 6.37 -5.62
N ASN A 457 12.28 7.02 -4.94
CA ASN A 457 12.74 8.37 -5.26
C ASN A 457 11.63 9.45 -5.26
N ASN A 458 10.63 9.30 -4.40
CA ASN A 458 9.54 10.26 -4.24
C ASN A 458 9.84 11.27 -3.13
N ILE A 459 9.10 12.37 -3.16
CA ILE A 459 9.05 13.40 -2.11
C ILE A 459 7.65 13.33 -1.48
N LEU A 460 7.59 12.97 -0.19
CA LEU A 460 6.36 12.76 0.58
C LEU A 460 6.41 13.66 1.79
N VAL A 461 5.76 14.82 1.73
CA VAL A 461 5.85 15.82 2.81
C VAL A 461 4.53 16.54 3.02
N ASP A 462 4.33 17.07 4.22
CA ASP A 462 3.18 17.89 4.53
C ASP A 462 1.85 17.13 4.41
N VAL A 463 1.83 15.95 5.02
CA VAL A 463 0.76 14.96 4.98
C VAL A 463 0.47 14.43 6.39
N CYS A 464 -0.64 13.71 6.58
CA CYS A 464 -0.89 13.08 7.89
C CYS A 464 0.11 11.96 8.14
N LYS A 465 0.16 10.98 7.27
CA LYS A 465 1.14 9.88 7.27
C LYS A 465 1.71 9.75 5.86
N THR A 466 3.01 9.51 5.76
CA THR A 466 3.64 9.35 4.44
C THR A 466 3.20 8.07 3.75
N MET A 467 2.89 7.05 4.52
CA MET A 467 2.35 5.78 3.99
C MET A 467 1.56 5.03 5.06
N VAL A 468 0.62 4.20 4.60
CA VAL A 468 -0.19 3.30 5.41
C VAL A 468 -0.37 1.99 4.66
N PHE A 469 -0.01 0.87 5.28
CA PHE A 469 -0.21 -0.45 4.70
C PHE A 469 -1.27 -1.20 5.51
N ARG A 470 -2.17 -1.87 4.81
CA ARG A 470 -3.32 -2.56 5.40
C ARG A 470 -3.43 -3.95 4.81
N SER A 471 -2.88 -4.95 5.50
CA SER A 471 -2.84 -6.35 5.00
C SER A 471 -2.30 -6.44 3.58
N ALA A 472 -1.16 -5.79 3.34
CA ALA A 472 -0.55 -5.67 2.03
C ALA A 472 0.96 -5.45 2.17
N GLY A 473 1.67 -5.45 1.06
CA GLY A 473 3.08 -5.08 1.00
C GLY A 473 4.06 -6.24 0.87
N ALA A 474 3.59 -7.49 0.81
CA ALA A 474 4.48 -8.64 0.59
C ALA A 474 5.44 -8.41 -0.58
N GLY A 475 6.75 -8.45 -0.35
CA GLY A 475 7.79 -8.23 -1.36
C GLY A 475 7.95 -6.78 -1.86
N THR A 476 7.30 -5.83 -1.20
CA THR A 476 7.35 -4.39 -1.56
C THR A 476 8.67 -3.77 -1.14
N VAL A 477 9.14 -2.80 -1.94
CA VAL A 477 10.28 -1.95 -1.62
C VAL A 477 9.85 -0.49 -1.59
N VAL A 478 10.23 0.20 -0.51
CA VAL A 478 10.13 1.65 -0.34
C VAL A 478 11.56 2.17 -0.30
N GLY A 479 12.04 2.73 -1.43
CA GLY A 479 13.46 3.03 -1.63
C GLY A 479 13.75 4.49 -1.95
N TYR A 480 14.76 5.07 -1.31
CA TYR A 480 15.33 6.37 -1.64
C TYR A 480 14.36 7.55 -1.64
N ASN A 481 13.26 7.45 -0.88
CA ASN A 481 12.30 8.53 -0.75
C ASN A 481 12.75 9.56 0.30
N TYR A 482 12.34 10.81 0.11
CA TYR A 482 12.32 11.82 1.15
C TYR A 482 10.90 11.87 1.75
N ALA A 483 10.74 11.40 2.97
CA ALA A 483 9.47 11.19 3.66
C ALA A 483 9.51 11.91 5.02
N ASP A 484 9.09 13.17 5.07
CA ASP A 484 9.22 14.00 6.26
C ASP A 484 7.97 14.86 6.51
N ASP A 485 7.95 15.54 7.64
CA ASP A 485 6.93 16.51 8.00
C ASP A 485 5.50 15.96 8.00
N SER A 486 5.32 14.69 8.39
CA SER A 486 3.98 14.17 8.66
C SER A 486 3.46 14.73 9.98
N PHE A 487 2.16 15.02 10.03
CA PHE A 487 1.57 15.67 11.19
C PHE A 487 0.09 15.37 11.37
N ASP A 488 -0.32 15.30 12.61
CA ASP A 488 -1.72 15.38 13.01
C ASP A 488 -2.12 16.85 13.14
N PHE A 489 -3.16 17.19 12.46
CA PHE A 489 -3.75 18.51 12.45
C PHE A 489 -4.22 18.99 13.84
N ASP A 490 -4.86 18.11 14.60
CA ASP A 490 -5.38 18.43 15.92
C ASP A 490 -4.27 18.47 16.99
N ASN A 491 -3.14 17.82 16.70
CA ASN A 491 -1.97 17.79 17.59
C ASN A 491 -0.65 17.96 16.83
N PRO A 492 -0.41 19.11 16.24
CA PRO A 492 0.75 19.33 15.37
C PRO A 492 2.12 19.22 16.05
N GLY A 493 2.17 19.24 17.37
CA GLY A 493 3.39 19.00 18.14
C GLY A 493 3.73 17.51 18.33
N TRP A 494 2.81 16.63 18.03
CA TRP A 494 3.03 15.18 18.05
C TRP A 494 3.78 14.76 16.78
N VAL A 495 4.81 13.93 16.95
CA VAL A 495 5.56 13.37 15.81
C VAL A 495 4.81 12.16 15.29
N GLU A 496 4.11 12.35 14.19
CA GLU A 496 3.39 11.29 13.49
C GLU A 496 4.34 10.30 12.82
N VAL A 497 3.76 9.25 12.25
CA VAL A 497 4.48 8.15 11.63
C VAL A 497 5.12 8.60 10.32
N GLY A 498 6.42 8.37 10.18
CA GLY A 498 7.18 8.54 8.96
C GLY A 498 7.05 7.32 8.04
N ILE A 499 8.16 6.61 7.80
CA ILE A 499 8.10 5.39 7.00
C ILE A 499 7.59 4.22 7.85
N ASN A 500 6.59 3.50 7.35
CA ASN A 500 6.03 2.32 8.00
C ASN A 500 5.27 1.42 7.02
N ALA A 501 5.08 0.16 7.40
CA ALA A 501 4.23 -0.80 6.70
C ALA A 501 3.23 -1.43 7.68
N SER A 502 2.69 -0.65 8.57
CA SER A 502 1.75 -1.07 9.60
C SER A 502 0.42 -0.34 9.47
N HIS A 503 -0.48 -0.55 10.32
CA HIS A 503 -1.83 -0.03 10.55
C HIS A 503 -2.90 -1.11 10.53
N MET A 504 -2.64 -2.27 9.90
CA MET A 504 -3.48 -3.46 9.93
C MET A 504 -2.60 -4.71 10.04
N ALA A 505 -3.14 -5.76 10.62
CA ALA A 505 -2.47 -7.05 10.64
C ALA A 505 -2.19 -7.58 9.22
N GLY A 506 -1.08 -8.30 9.05
CA GLY A 506 -0.77 -9.07 7.85
C GLY A 506 0.25 -8.48 6.90
N SER A 507 0.69 -7.23 7.08
CA SER A 507 1.81 -6.69 6.30
C SER A 507 3.11 -7.38 6.68
N HIS A 508 3.90 -7.81 5.69
CA HIS A 508 5.15 -8.53 5.93
C HIS A 508 6.16 -8.38 4.78
N HIS A 509 7.44 -8.63 5.07
CA HIS A 509 8.56 -8.64 4.12
C HIS A 509 8.62 -7.38 3.24
N VAL A 510 8.42 -6.23 3.86
CA VAL A 510 8.62 -4.92 3.24
C VAL A 510 10.05 -4.46 3.51
N LEU A 511 10.74 -4.02 2.45
CA LEU A 511 12.06 -3.40 2.54
C LEU A 511 11.94 -1.88 2.47
N PHE A 512 12.43 -1.21 3.49
CA PHE A 512 12.69 0.23 3.50
C PHE A 512 14.18 0.46 3.32
N GLU A 513 14.60 0.99 2.18
CA GLU A 513 16.02 1.14 1.88
C GLU A 513 16.38 2.56 1.43
N GLY A 514 17.39 3.13 2.05
CA GLY A 514 17.95 4.39 1.60
C GLY A 514 17.03 5.61 1.73
N ASN A 515 15.98 5.54 2.54
CA ASN A 515 15.08 6.66 2.74
C ASN A 515 15.67 7.68 3.73
N LEU A 516 15.24 8.94 3.60
CA LEU A 516 15.35 9.94 4.65
C LEU A 516 13.97 10.19 5.23
N SER A 517 13.81 9.94 6.54
CA SER A 517 12.55 10.16 7.24
C SER A 517 12.79 10.69 8.65
N HIS A 518 11.77 11.31 9.25
CA HIS A 518 11.85 11.69 10.65
C HIS A 518 11.81 10.47 11.57
N ASN A 519 11.11 9.39 11.23
CA ASN A 519 11.18 8.12 11.97
C ASN A 519 10.85 6.91 11.08
N ALA A 520 11.17 5.73 11.59
CA ALA A 520 10.61 4.46 11.15
C ALA A 520 9.72 3.94 12.27
N ASP A 521 8.50 3.57 11.93
CA ASP A 521 7.51 3.18 12.91
C ASP A 521 6.76 1.91 12.50
N SER A 522 6.21 1.22 13.49
CA SER A 522 5.26 0.13 13.29
C SER A 522 4.20 0.27 14.37
N ASP A 523 3.05 0.84 14.02
CA ASP A 523 1.90 0.89 14.92
C ASP A 523 1.14 -0.44 14.91
N TYR A 524 0.27 -0.65 15.91
CA TYR A 524 -0.60 -1.81 15.94
C TYR A 524 -2.08 -1.42 16.10
N THR A 525 -2.45 -0.24 15.62
CA THR A 525 -3.80 0.32 15.80
C THR A 525 -4.89 -0.69 15.46
N HIS A 526 -4.71 -1.47 14.40
CA HIS A 526 -5.64 -2.54 13.99
C HIS A 526 -4.93 -3.89 13.80
N GLY A 527 -3.76 -4.08 14.39
CA GLY A 527 -2.98 -5.30 14.30
C GLY A 527 -1.51 -5.05 13.90
N ASN A 528 -0.75 -6.11 13.79
CA ASN A 528 0.71 -6.05 13.64
C ASN A 528 1.20 -6.23 12.20
N ALA A 529 2.37 -5.66 11.93
CA ALA A 529 3.23 -5.99 10.79
C ALA A 529 4.46 -6.76 11.27
N ILE A 530 5.02 -7.61 10.43
CA ILE A 530 6.13 -8.51 10.77
C ILE A 530 7.18 -8.59 9.66
N TYR A 531 8.40 -8.99 10.01
CA TYR A 531 9.49 -9.17 9.05
C TYR A 531 9.77 -7.92 8.20
N LEU A 532 9.64 -6.73 8.78
CA LEU A 532 10.01 -5.48 8.12
C LEU A 532 11.54 -5.32 8.15
N THR A 533 12.12 -4.88 7.05
CA THR A 533 13.56 -4.62 6.95
C THR A 533 13.82 -3.15 6.66
N PHE A 534 14.56 -2.49 7.55
CA PHE A 534 15.00 -1.10 7.40
C PHE A 534 16.51 -1.10 7.17
N PHE A 535 16.91 -0.78 5.94
CA PHE A 535 18.29 -0.88 5.51
C PHE A 535 18.82 0.47 4.98
N ARG A 536 19.96 0.94 5.53
CA ARG A 536 20.65 2.18 5.08
C ARG A 536 19.73 3.41 5.03
N ASN A 537 18.75 3.55 5.94
CA ASN A 537 17.94 4.76 6.06
C ASN A 537 18.61 5.79 6.97
N HIS A 538 18.31 7.07 6.77
CA HIS A 538 18.56 8.12 7.75
C HIS A 538 17.26 8.48 8.45
N LEU A 539 17.16 8.17 9.75
CA LEU A 539 16.01 8.41 10.60
C LEU A 539 16.37 9.51 11.59
N THR A 540 15.87 10.72 11.36
CA THR A 540 16.33 11.92 12.08
C THR A 540 15.78 12.03 13.49
N GLY A 541 14.65 11.40 13.78
CA GLY A 541 13.89 11.50 15.03
C GLY A 541 13.10 12.81 15.17
N GLN A 542 13.29 13.75 14.26
CA GLN A 542 12.68 15.08 14.29
C GLN A 542 12.29 15.53 12.89
N ARG A 543 11.12 16.16 12.79
CA ARG A 543 10.66 16.79 11.55
C ARG A 543 11.43 18.07 11.26
N GLN A 544 11.51 18.46 10.01
CA GLN A 544 12.30 19.64 9.66
C GLN A 544 11.56 20.96 9.83
N ARG A 545 10.25 21.00 9.61
CA ARG A 545 9.45 22.22 9.61
C ARG A 545 8.53 22.35 10.81
N PHE A 546 8.64 21.45 11.81
CA PHE A 546 7.77 21.46 12.98
C PHE A 546 8.57 21.62 14.26
N VAL A 547 7.91 22.13 15.30
CA VAL A 547 8.40 22.06 16.68
C VAL A 547 7.82 20.79 17.29
N ASP A 548 8.67 19.78 17.42
CA ASP A 548 8.29 18.49 18.01
C ASP A 548 8.19 18.63 19.52
N ARG A 549 7.08 18.19 20.10
CA ARG A 549 6.81 18.28 21.52
C ARG A 549 6.61 16.93 22.20
N SER A 550 6.14 15.92 21.47
CA SER A 550 5.90 14.58 21.98
C SER A 550 5.95 13.54 20.87
N GLY A 551 6.04 12.27 21.24
CA GLY A 551 6.19 11.19 20.26
C GLY A 551 7.53 11.19 19.54
N ILE A 552 8.57 11.82 20.09
CA ILE A 552 9.87 12.04 19.45
C ILE A 552 10.68 10.75 19.51
N ARG A 553 10.97 10.15 18.35
CA ARG A 553 11.72 8.90 18.25
C ARG A 553 12.36 8.73 16.89
N THR A 554 13.50 8.02 16.80
CA THR A 554 14.01 7.60 15.49
C THR A 554 13.36 6.29 15.04
N VAL A 555 13.18 5.35 15.96
CA VAL A 555 12.51 4.07 15.72
C VAL A 555 11.44 3.82 16.76
N GLY A 556 10.23 3.50 16.33
CA GLY A 556 9.13 3.13 17.18
C GLY A 556 8.50 1.80 16.73
N LEU A 557 8.74 0.72 17.49
CA LEU A 557 8.08 -0.55 17.26
C LEU A 557 7.04 -0.78 18.36
N ALA A 558 5.78 -0.71 17.98
CA ALA A 558 4.69 -1.01 18.91
C ALA A 558 4.60 -2.51 19.20
N TYR A 559 3.76 -2.85 20.13
CA TYR A 559 3.48 -4.22 20.54
C TYR A 559 3.09 -5.10 19.33
N GLY A 560 3.68 -6.30 19.20
CA GLY A 560 3.41 -7.21 18.09
C GLY A 560 4.28 -7.00 16.85
N SER A 561 5.16 -6.01 16.81
CA SER A 561 6.12 -5.82 15.73
C SER A 561 7.25 -6.83 15.85
N TRP A 562 7.07 -8.00 15.27
CA TRP A 562 7.97 -9.14 15.46
C TRP A 562 8.88 -9.36 14.25
N TRP A 563 10.10 -9.81 14.54
CA TRP A 563 11.11 -10.18 13.54
C TRP A 563 11.53 -9.05 12.59
N ASP A 564 11.38 -7.79 13.04
CA ASP A 564 11.84 -6.65 12.26
C ASP A 564 13.37 -6.53 12.32
N SER A 565 13.96 -5.95 11.27
CA SER A 565 15.41 -5.83 11.12
C SER A 565 15.80 -4.41 10.77
N PHE A 566 16.73 -3.84 11.56
CA PHE A 566 17.33 -2.53 11.32
C PHE A 566 18.83 -2.72 11.09
N VAL A 567 19.29 -2.51 9.86
CA VAL A 567 20.66 -2.78 9.48
C VAL A 567 21.26 -1.59 8.74
N GLY A 568 22.39 -1.10 9.21
CA GLY A 568 23.16 -0.07 8.51
C GLY A 568 22.51 1.32 8.47
N ASN A 569 21.54 1.61 9.32
CA ASN A 569 20.87 2.91 9.36
C ASN A 569 21.70 3.96 10.11
N VAL A 570 21.41 5.23 9.86
CA VAL A 570 21.92 6.38 10.60
C VAL A 570 20.78 7.00 11.39
N LEU A 571 20.90 7.07 12.72
CA LEU A 571 19.85 7.45 13.64
C LEU A 571 20.16 8.80 14.29
N GLY A 572 19.18 9.70 14.30
CA GLY A 572 19.31 11.03 14.89
C GLY A 572 19.98 12.06 13.99
N ARG A 573 20.37 13.19 14.57
CA ARG A 573 20.96 14.34 13.87
C ARG A 573 22.17 14.89 14.64
N PRO A 574 23.22 15.33 13.95
CA PRO A 574 24.40 15.91 14.59
C PRO A 574 24.02 17.09 15.49
N GLY A 575 24.51 17.08 16.75
CA GLY A 575 24.30 18.17 17.71
C GLY A 575 22.87 18.38 18.19
N ARG A 576 21.94 17.46 17.87
CA ARG A 576 20.52 17.57 18.24
C ARG A 576 20.03 16.52 19.24
N MET A 577 20.91 15.61 19.65
CA MET A 577 20.52 14.45 20.49
C MET A 577 20.72 14.72 22.00
N GLY A 578 20.98 15.97 22.42
CA GLY A 578 21.13 16.30 23.85
C GLY A 578 19.83 16.04 24.62
N GLY A 579 19.92 15.28 25.72
CA GLY A 579 18.77 14.91 26.54
C GLY A 579 17.94 13.72 26.02
N TRP A 580 18.36 13.11 24.92
CA TRP A 580 17.70 11.91 24.40
C TRP A 580 18.08 10.67 25.20
N VAL A 581 17.21 9.65 25.15
CA VAL A 581 17.43 8.32 25.71
C VAL A 581 17.73 7.34 24.59
N TYR A 582 18.70 6.44 24.80
CA TYR A 582 19.09 5.48 23.78
C TYR A 582 18.01 4.42 23.55
N ASP A 583 17.56 3.79 24.63
CA ASP A 583 16.54 2.72 24.56
C ASP A 583 15.64 2.85 25.80
N ASP A 584 14.40 3.23 25.60
CA ASP A 584 13.41 3.31 26.68
C ASP A 584 12.10 2.62 26.27
N PRO A 585 12.04 1.31 26.43
CA PRO A 585 10.83 0.55 26.10
C PRO A 585 9.65 0.89 27.03
N SER A 586 9.91 1.48 28.20
CA SER A 586 8.84 1.91 29.12
C SER A 586 8.20 3.22 28.71
N MET A 587 8.81 3.95 27.79
CA MET A 587 8.41 5.29 27.31
C MET A 587 8.23 6.34 28.40
N ARG A 588 8.68 6.09 29.61
CA ARG A 588 8.48 7.00 30.75
C ARG A 588 9.10 8.38 30.51
N ALA A 589 10.22 8.43 29.78
CA ALA A 589 10.87 9.67 29.42
C ALA A 589 10.11 10.46 28.33
N ASN A 590 9.31 9.79 27.51
CA ASN A 590 8.67 10.37 26.32
C ASN A 590 7.16 10.57 26.51
N VAL A 591 6.59 10.09 27.60
CA VAL A 591 5.16 10.12 27.80
C VAL A 591 4.71 11.33 28.56
N ALA A 592 4.35 12.31 27.79
CA ALA A 592 3.15 13.00 28.16
C ALA A 592 2.23 12.92 26.95
N ARG A 593 1.24 12.10 27.07
CA ARG A 593 0.17 11.97 26.10
C ARG A 593 -0.33 13.37 25.75
N TRP A 594 -0.28 13.74 24.47
CA TRP A 594 -0.93 14.96 23.96
C TRP A 594 -0.33 16.32 24.45
N GLY A 595 0.95 16.53 24.22
CA GLY A 595 1.47 17.91 24.16
C GLY A 595 2.36 18.37 25.28
N GLN A 596 2.93 17.49 26.10
CA GLN A 596 3.95 17.87 27.08
C GLN A 596 5.31 17.32 26.66
N GLY A 597 6.34 18.17 26.63
CA GLY A 597 7.66 17.83 26.20
C GLY A 597 8.26 16.64 26.94
N GLY A 598 8.79 15.70 26.20
CA GLY A 598 9.56 14.55 26.66
C GLY A 598 10.90 14.48 25.97
N ALA A 599 11.84 13.73 26.53
CA ALA A 599 13.08 13.39 25.85
C ALA A 599 12.77 12.52 24.62
N GLY A 600 13.49 12.71 23.51
CA GLY A 600 13.39 11.82 22.37
C GLY A 600 14.08 10.48 22.63
N ASN A 601 13.66 9.44 21.92
CA ASN A 601 14.26 8.11 21.99
C ASN A 601 14.92 7.73 20.67
N ILE A 602 16.11 7.12 20.74
CA ILE A 602 16.67 6.44 19.56
C ILE A 602 15.81 5.20 19.29
N TRP A 603 15.61 4.35 20.28
CA TRP A 603 14.82 3.13 20.18
C TRP A 603 13.64 3.17 21.15
N MET A 604 12.48 2.84 20.68
CA MET A 604 11.25 2.71 21.44
C MET A 604 10.58 1.41 21.00
N LEU A 605 10.89 0.31 21.72
CA LEU A 605 10.61 -1.04 21.25
C LEU A 605 9.55 -1.74 22.11
N GLY A 606 8.55 -2.34 21.49
CA GLY A 606 7.52 -3.15 22.13
C GLY A 606 6.52 -2.34 22.95
N TYR A 607 6.42 -1.03 22.71
CA TYR A 607 5.54 -0.16 23.48
C TYR A 607 4.06 -0.35 23.13
N ASP A 608 3.21 0.01 24.10
CA ASP A 608 1.76 0.10 23.90
C ASP A 608 1.38 1.57 23.63
N PRO A 609 1.04 1.97 22.40
CA PRO A 609 0.70 3.35 22.08
C PRO A 609 -0.62 3.81 22.68
N GLU A 610 -1.49 2.89 23.09
CA GLU A 610 -2.82 3.24 23.58
C GLU A 610 -2.83 3.54 25.08
N ARG A 611 -2.02 2.83 25.86
CA ARG A 611 -2.11 2.88 27.32
C ARG A 611 -0.87 3.34 28.04
N TRP A 612 0.32 3.20 27.43
CA TRP A 612 1.58 3.68 27.99
C TRP A 612 1.96 3.14 29.39
N THR A 613 1.14 2.22 29.91
CA THR A 613 1.29 1.68 31.28
C THR A 613 1.68 0.21 31.31
N MET A 614 1.75 -0.44 30.16
CA MET A 614 2.04 -1.85 30.04
C MET A 614 3.53 -2.13 29.97
N ALA A 615 3.91 -3.33 30.39
CA ALA A 615 5.25 -3.82 30.12
C ALA A 615 5.45 -3.93 28.60
N PRO A 616 6.66 -3.62 28.10
CA PRO A 616 6.99 -3.81 26.71
C PRO A 616 6.78 -5.25 26.24
N ASP A 617 6.41 -5.43 24.98
CA ASP A 617 6.26 -6.77 24.39
C ASP A 617 7.62 -7.51 24.40
N PRO A 618 7.77 -8.58 25.17
CA PRO A 618 9.03 -9.30 25.25
C PRO A 618 9.39 -9.98 23.93
N LYS A 619 8.43 -10.32 23.09
CA LYS A 619 8.68 -10.95 21.78
C LYS A 619 9.21 -9.93 20.76
N THR A 620 8.70 -8.69 20.77
CA THR A 620 9.30 -7.60 19.97
C THR A 620 10.77 -7.40 20.37
N LEU A 621 11.05 -7.30 21.69
CA LEU A 621 12.40 -7.11 22.18
C LEU A 621 13.35 -8.28 21.84
N ALA A 622 12.84 -9.52 21.92
CA ALA A 622 13.64 -10.72 21.66
C ALA A 622 13.88 -10.99 20.16
N THR A 623 13.07 -10.41 19.29
CA THR A 623 13.11 -10.76 17.86
C THR A 623 13.61 -9.65 16.95
N VAL A 624 13.70 -8.40 17.41
CA VAL A 624 14.28 -7.31 16.61
C VAL A 624 15.78 -7.54 16.38
N ILE A 625 16.24 -7.29 15.16
CA ILE A 625 17.67 -7.28 14.81
C ILE A 625 18.14 -5.83 14.66
N ARG A 626 19.28 -5.49 15.30
CA ARG A 626 19.89 -4.15 15.24
C ARG A 626 21.38 -4.29 14.88
N GLY A 627 21.71 -4.22 13.59
CA GLY A 627 23.05 -4.51 13.08
C GLY A 627 23.73 -3.34 12.36
N GLY A 628 24.89 -2.88 12.81
CA GLY A 628 25.68 -1.87 12.12
C GLY A 628 25.04 -0.49 12.00
N ASN A 629 24.07 -0.16 12.87
CA ASN A 629 23.45 1.15 12.90
C ASN A 629 24.37 2.15 13.62
N PHE A 630 24.52 3.34 13.04
CA PHE A 630 25.17 4.47 13.69
C PHE A 630 24.13 5.38 14.32
N ASP A 631 24.37 5.90 15.51
CA ASP A 631 23.51 6.92 16.12
C ASP A 631 24.33 8.15 16.59
N TYR A 632 23.71 9.33 16.46
CA TYR A 632 24.29 10.60 16.87
C TYR A 632 24.17 10.89 18.38
N LEU A 633 23.52 10.01 19.17
CA LEU A 633 23.50 10.13 20.63
C LEU A 633 24.81 9.59 21.23
N THR A 634 25.17 8.37 20.85
CA THR A 634 26.41 7.71 21.32
C THR A 634 27.60 7.98 20.43
N ASN A 635 27.39 8.40 19.17
CA ASN A 635 28.37 8.52 18.12
C ASN A 635 29.13 7.20 17.83
N GLN A 636 28.42 6.08 17.94
CA GLN A 636 28.97 4.75 17.75
C GLN A 636 28.19 3.97 16.70
N VAL A 637 28.87 3.01 16.05
CA VAL A 637 28.25 1.96 15.27
C VAL A 637 27.97 0.78 16.18
N VAL A 638 26.72 0.44 16.36
CA VAL A 638 26.29 -0.62 17.29
C VAL A 638 25.88 -1.86 16.51
N TRP A 639 26.46 -2.99 16.91
CA TRP A 639 26.09 -4.33 16.49
C TRP A 639 25.57 -5.09 17.68
N THR A 640 24.30 -5.49 17.65
CA THR A 640 23.64 -6.22 18.73
C THR A 640 23.03 -7.50 18.18
N ASP A 641 22.43 -8.27 19.07
CA ASP A 641 21.56 -9.39 18.73
C ASP A 641 22.30 -10.54 17.98
N GLY A 642 23.57 -10.75 18.33
CA GLY A 642 24.37 -11.85 17.79
C GLY A 642 24.89 -11.66 16.36
N LEU A 643 24.69 -10.48 15.77
CA LEU A 643 25.26 -10.15 14.46
C LEU A 643 26.72 -9.69 14.62
N PRO A 644 27.70 -10.37 14.02
CA PRO A 644 29.07 -9.88 13.98
C PRO A 644 29.20 -8.67 13.09
N ALA A 645 30.14 -7.78 13.42
CA ALA A 645 30.49 -6.68 12.54
C ALA A 645 30.97 -7.21 11.18
N GLN A 646 30.37 -6.74 10.12
CA GLN A 646 30.66 -7.18 8.75
C GLN A 646 30.42 -6.07 7.74
N PRO A 647 30.98 -6.16 6.53
CA PRO A 647 30.70 -5.23 5.44
C PRO A 647 29.20 -5.25 5.10
N LEU A 648 28.66 -4.07 4.81
CA LEU A 648 27.28 -3.92 4.37
C LEU A 648 27.22 -3.81 2.85
N PRO A 649 26.34 -4.57 2.15
CA PRO A 649 26.12 -4.40 0.72
C PRO A 649 25.62 -2.99 0.39
N ALA A 650 25.77 -2.57 -0.85
CA ALA A 650 25.30 -1.27 -1.28
C ALA A 650 23.77 -1.17 -1.26
N SER A 651 23.08 -2.27 -1.57
CA SER A 651 21.63 -2.40 -1.60
C SER A 651 21.22 -3.87 -1.38
N LEU A 652 20.01 -4.10 -0.89
CA LEU A 652 19.39 -5.42 -0.80
C LEU A 652 18.53 -5.76 -2.02
N TYR A 653 18.22 -4.80 -2.90
CA TYR A 653 17.39 -5.04 -4.10
C TYR A 653 18.03 -4.53 -5.40
N LEU A 654 18.95 -3.57 -5.36
CA LEU A 654 19.64 -3.03 -6.54
C LEU A 654 21.03 -3.64 -6.71
N ARG A 655 21.36 -4.02 -7.95
CA ARG A 655 22.68 -4.55 -8.30
C ARG A 655 23.68 -3.47 -8.67
N ALA A 656 23.21 -2.29 -9.03
CA ALA A 656 24.03 -1.17 -9.46
C ALA A 656 23.40 0.15 -9.05
N LYS A 657 24.20 1.21 -9.07
CA LYS A 657 23.75 2.57 -8.80
C LYS A 657 22.60 2.94 -9.73
N PRO A 658 21.44 3.33 -9.19
CA PRO A 658 20.30 3.71 -10.03
C PRO A 658 20.53 5.07 -10.69
N GLY A 659 20.01 5.22 -11.92
CA GLY A 659 20.27 6.38 -12.77
C GLY A 659 19.84 7.73 -12.17
N PHE A 660 18.83 7.75 -11.27
CA PHE A 660 18.39 8.98 -10.62
C PHE A 660 19.41 9.56 -9.62
N PHE A 661 20.46 8.80 -9.26
CA PHE A 661 21.57 9.34 -8.46
C PHE A 661 22.50 10.24 -9.29
N GLY A 662 22.51 10.15 -10.63
CA GLY A 662 23.43 10.94 -11.46
C GLY A 662 24.86 10.87 -10.92
N ASP A 663 25.47 12.03 -10.63
CA ASP A 663 26.85 12.13 -10.10
C ASP A 663 26.95 11.96 -8.59
N HIS A 664 25.79 11.89 -7.87
CA HIS A 664 25.83 11.71 -6.42
C HIS A 664 26.35 10.33 -6.02
N ARG A 665 27.00 10.26 -4.85
CA ARG A 665 27.51 9.00 -4.30
C ARG A 665 26.36 8.05 -3.96
N TRP A 666 26.55 6.77 -4.24
CA TRP A 666 25.64 5.69 -3.87
C TRP A 666 26.45 4.52 -3.23
N PRO A 667 25.96 3.90 -2.15
CA PRO A 667 24.80 4.33 -1.35
C PRO A 667 25.05 5.70 -0.69
N TRP A 668 23.98 6.45 -0.44
CA TRP A 668 24.09 7.78 0.18
C TRP A 668 24.14 7.72 1.72
N VAL A 669 23.68 6.61 2.31
CA VAL A 669 23.82 6.29 3.75
C VAL A 669 24.87 5.21 3.91
N ASP A 670 25.86 5.47 4.73
CA ASP A 670 26.92 4.52 5.06
C ASP A 670 27.28 4.63 6.55
N SER A 671 26.57 3.87 7.38
CA SER A 671 26.68 3.93 8.84
C SER A 671 28.08 3.57 9.36
N VAL A 672 28.83 2.77 8.63
CA VAL A 672 30.16 2.29 9.03
C VAL A 672 31.31 3.16 8.51
N ALA A 673 31.09 3.96 7.45
CA ALA A 673 32.09 4.87 6.91
C ALA A 673 32.39 6.07 7.83
N GLU A 674 33.43 6.81 7.61
CA GLU A 674 33.73 8.07 8.29
C GLU A 674 32.61 9.10 7.99
N THR A 675 32.36 9.35 6.71
CA THR A 675 31.20 10.19 6.28
C THR A 675 29.96 9.32 6.19
N LYS A 676 29.04 9.51 7.12
CA LYS A 676 27.82 8.70 7.27
C LYS A 676 26.75 8.99 6.21
N LEU A 677 26.67 10.22 5.77
CA LEU A 677 25.57 10.72 4.93
C LEU A 677 26.11 11.49 3.72
N HIS A 678 25.49 11.26 2.58
CA HIS A 678 25.72 11.96 1.33
C HIS A 678 24.42 12.61 0.83
N VAL A 679 24.31 12.91 -0.46
CA VAL A 679 23.13 13.56 -1.05
C VAL A 679 22.08 12.50 -1.40
N LEU A 680 20.86 12.67 -0.88
CA LEU A 680 19.68 11.96 -1.34
C LEU A 680 19.04 12.75 -2.50
N PRO A 681 18.92 12.18 -3.71
CA PRO A 681 18.40 12.90 -4.88
C PRO A 681 17.01 13.50 -4.70
N ALA A 682 16.07 12.77 -4.07
CA ALA A 682 14.73 13.27 -3.79
C ALA A 682 14.76 14.55 -2.93
N LYS A 683 15.58 14.56 -1.86
CA LYS A 683 15.74 15.74 -1.00
C LYS A 683 16.39 16.90 -1.74
N ALA A 684 17.43 16.60 -2.53
CA ALA A 684 18.12 17.64 -3.31
C ALA A 684 17.20 18.33 -4.31
N ARG A 685 16.28 17.59 -4.96
CA ARG A 685 15.26 18.18 -5.86
C ARG A 685 14.35 19.14 -5.11
N LEU A 686 13.90 18.77 -3.92
CA LEU A 686 13.05 19.65 -3.11
C LEU A 686 13.79 20.91 -2.69
N ASP A 687 15.04 20.79 -2.21
CA ASP A 687 15.85 21.90 -1.76
C ASP A 687 16.21 22.87 -2.89
N ALA A 688 16.37 22.37 -4.10
CA ALA A 688 16.57 23.17 -5.30
C ALA A 688 15.30 23.86 -5.83
N GLY A 689 14.14 23.66 -5.18
CA GLY A 689 12.86 24.17 -5.66
C GLY A 689 12.38 23.57 -6.99
N ALA A 690 12.92 22.41 -7.36
CA ALA A 690 12.62 21.69 -8.61
C ALA A 690 12.13 20.26 -8.33
N PRO A 691 11.05 20.07 -7.52
CA PRO A 691 10.62 18.73 -7.08
C PRO A 691 10.23 17.81 -8.24
N PHE A 692 9.92 18.38 -9.39
CA PHE A 692 9.50 17.64 -10.60
C PHE A 692 10.63 17.42 -11.61
N ALA A 693 11.80 17.99 -11.41
CA ALA A 693 12.90 17.82 -12.35
C ALA A 693 13.25 16.32 -12.39
N ALA A 694 13.10 15.73 -13.57
CA ALA A 694 13.66 14.42 -13.83
C ALA A 694 15.16 14.47 -13.58
N ALA A 695 15.74 13.43 -12.97
CA ALA A 695 17.18 13.28 -12.93
C ALA A 695 17.71 13.37 -14.38
N PRO A 696 18.86 13.99 -14.61
CA PRO A 696 19.47 14.02 -15.94
C PRO A 696 19.49 12.60 -16.51
N ARG A 697 19.02 12.44 -17.74
CA ARG A 697 19.16 11.15 -18.42
C ARG A 697 20.66 10.89 -18.51
N ALA A 698 21.11 9.78 -17.95
CA ALA A 698 22.41 9.27 -18.30
C ALA A 698 22.41 9.13 -19.84
N THR A 699 23.24 9.90 -20.50
CA THR A 699 23.55 9.67 -21.92
C THR A 699 24.13 8.27 -21.98
N GLN A 700 23.41 7.35 -22.64
CA GLN A 700 23.90 6.02 -22.96
C GLN A 700 25.14 6.13 -23.83
#